data_8e1b279c6805023ec197c533967adc4c
#
_entry.id   8e1b279c6805023ec197c533967adc4c
#
_cell.length_a   1.000
_cell.length_b   1.000
_cell.length_c   1.000
_cell.angle_alpha   90.00
_cell.angle_beta   90.00
_cell.angle_gamma   90.00
#
_symmetry.space_group_name_H-M   'P 1'
#
loop_
_entity.id
_entity.type
_entity.pdbx_description
1 polymer ?
#
loop_
_entity_poly.entity_id
_entity_poly.type
_entity_poly.pdbx_seq_one_letter_code
_entity_poly.pdbx_strand_id
1 'polypeptide(L)'
;MTSGLLAAALVSGTFLAPAAHAVAGTPSAANAYAFTARLDIGDGKRACSGTLVDRGWLLTAAGCFVDNPAEAQQLLPGAPKDATTAVIGRTDTTSTAGQVRTVVELVPRADRDLVLARLAKPVTTIAPAALATAPPTVGETLTGTGFGRTADEWAPIRMHQGRFSVDGADATTVNITGVEGAAVCAGDAGGPVFREQGGTVELVGINSRSWQGGCFGAPEEETRTGAVESRVDDLRTWVADTVAAAPFADYNGDGHRDVAVADPKATVAGVAEAGLVRVVYGNGVAPSEVVQGGPGVGGGPETKDGFGAALASVDFNADGYTDLVVGTPNEDIGTVADAGLVQVVYGSPAGLGKGRAGTGYEQGSGTGALLSAASETKDYLGFSLAAGNTSAGDPYILIGAPGEDLEPSAVDAGNAFYVRGSTSVSINQGKDDIGGEAEAGDQFGYSVAGSPNHLAIGIPNEAIGTVADTGGLQILKHELNANKIPTPVKSLHQDTDGISGGSEANDLFGKALSMTSYRPSGAATNGDSILAVGSPGEGIEIEGVNKAGAGRVVTLRVTAGGAVSELEDIQQERADVTGAAEAGDRFGEQVSVVSTRPRSVGTDTTLLLAVGIPGENEGTAVDSGAVQTFSLLGAPGLTDRWIVPGAAPGLPGVPGAGELLGSSITATGTHLYIGMPNGPGTRGAAHLMPWSNVTGGPVQPVTSYEPGKGGLPAVGKAFGGAIR
;
A
#
# COMPACT_ATOMS: atom_id res chain seq x y z
N MET A 1 -32.18 71.26 -65.45
CA MET A 1 -32.03 71.25 -63.95
C MET A 1 -31.93 69.84 -63.58
N THR A 2 -30.69 69.36 -63.45
CA THR A 2 -30.37 67.95 -63.14
C THR A 2 -29.49 67.95 -61.96
N SER A 3 -29.97 67.46 -60.82
CA SER A 3 -29.24 67.32 -59.56
C SER A 3 -28.50 66.02 -59.56
N GLY A 4 -27.13 66.03 -59.43
CA GLY A 4 -26.30 64.89 -59.26
C GLY A 4 -26.19 64.50 -57.77
N LEU A 5 -26.42 63.24 -57.43
CA LEU A 5 -26.12 62.67 -56.14
C LEU A 5 -24.73 62.05 -56.19
N LEU A 6 -23.82 62.52 -55.37
CA LEU A 6 -22.56 61.84 -55.03
C LEU A 6 -22.86 60.79 -53.96
N ALA A 7 -22.56 59.54 -54.26
CA ALA A 7 -22.56 58.48 -53.30
C ALA A 7 -21.13 58.28 -52.74
N ALA A 8 -20.93 58.58 -51.44
CA ALA A 8 -19.67 58.26 -50.72
C ALA A 8 -19.73 56.84 -50.24
N ALA A 9 -18.82 55.96 -50.77
CA ALA A 9 -18.64 54.61 -50.28
C ALA A 9 -17.76 54.64 -49.01
N LEU A 10 -18.37 54.31 -47.86
CA LEU A 10 -17.63 54.01 -46.60
C LEU A 10 -17.08 52.58 -46.70
N VAL A 11 -15.78 52.47 -46.86
CA VAL A 11 -15.05 51.19 -46.66
C VAL A 11 -14.92 50.98 -45.16
N SER A 12 -15.77 50.16 -44.60
CA SER A 12 -15.61 49.62 -43.23
C SER A 12 -14.52 48.59 -43.22
N GLY A 13 -13.27 49.00 -42.87
CA GLY A 13 -12.22 48.05 -42.54
C GLY A 13 -12.56 47.36 -41.23
N THR A 14 -12.93 46.12 -41.28
CA THR A 14 -12.97 45.22 -40.11
C THR A 14 -11.53 44.91 -39.72
N PHE A 15 -11.04 45.62 -38.70
CA PHE A 15 -9.87 45.16 -37.98
C PHE A 15 -10.24 43.86 -37.26
N LEU A 16 -9.82 42.72 -37.79
CA LEU A 16 -9.75 41.47 -37.02
C LEU A 16 -8.71 41.70 -35.96
N ALA A 17 -9.11 41.93 -34.73
CA ALA A 17 -8.25 41.83 -33.60
C ALA A 17 -7.66 40.40 -33.55
N PRO A 18 -6.33 40.24 -33.39
CA PRO A 18 -5.79 38.91 -33.20
C PRO A 18 -6.43 38.27 -31.96
N ALA A 19 -6.88 37.05 -32.09
CA ALA A 19 -7.41 36.29 -30.96
C ALA A 19 -6.27 36.16 -29.92
N ALA A 20 -6.55 36.57 -28.70
CA ALA A 20 -5.63 36.44 -27.59
C ALA A 20 -5.57 34.97 -27.10
N HIS A 21 -4.38 34.52 -26.75
CA HIS A 21 -4.05 33.12 -26.51
C HIS A 21 -3.32 32.92 -25.17
N ALA A 22 -3.51 31.74 -24.53
CA ALA A 22 -2.91 31.33 -23.23
C ALA A 22 -2.40 29.87 -23.23
N VAL A 23 -1.48 29.34 -22.36
CA VAL A 23 -0.05 29.24 -22.65
C VAL A 23 0.10 30.33 -23.66
N ALA A 24 0.48 31.48 -23.59
CA ALA A 24 0.12 32.41 -24.63
C ALA A 24 -0.03 31.67 -25.99
N GLY A 25 -1.15 30.99 -26.21
CA GLY A 25 -1.45 30.01 -27.28
C GLY A 25 -2.95 29.90 -27.51
N THR A 26 -3.48 28.81 -28.00
CA THR A 26 -4.92 28.58 -28.27
C THR A 26 -5.59 27.73 -27.18
N PRO A 27 -6.90 27.95 -26.85
CA PRO A 27 -7.64 27.00 -26.02
C PRO A 27 -7.58 25.61 -26.62
N SER A 28 -7.26 24.62 -25.79
CA SER A 28 -7.24 23.20 -26.21
C SER A 28 -8.64 22.74 -26.57
N ALA A 29 -8.75 21.90 -27.59
CA ALA A 29 -10.02 21.24 -27.92
C ALA A 29 -10.53 20.38 -26.76
N ALA A 30 -11.82 20.18 -26.68
CA ALA A 30 -12.42 19.33 -25.62
C ALA A 30 -11.77 17.94 -25.62
N ASN A 31 -11.35 17.47 -24.45
CA ASN A 31 -10.67 16.20 -24.22
C ASN A 31 -9.28 16.03 -24.89
N ALA A 32 -8.74 17.07 -25.52
CA ALA A 32 -7.36 17.03 -25.99
C ALA A 32 -6.38 16.92 -24.81
N TYR A 33 -5.31 16.13 -24.97
CA TYR A 33 -4.23 15.99 -23.99
C TYR A 33 -4.75 15.75 -22.55
N ALA A 34 -5.69 14.85 -22.43
CA ALA A 34 -6.38 14.53 -21.16
C ALA A 34 -5.43 14.13 -20.01
N PHE A 35 -4.20 13.75 -20.32
CA PHE A 35 -3.15 13.47 -19.35
C PHE A 35 -2.61 14.73 -18.66
N THR A 36 -2.91 15.95 -19.16
CA THR A 36 -2.54 17.19 -18.48
C THR A 36 -3.44 17.42 -17.28
N ALA A 37 -2.84 17.68 -16.13
CA ALA A 37 -3.52 17.94 -14.88
C ALA A 37 -3.39 19.40 -14.46
N ARG A 38 -4.39 19.92 -13.76
CA ARG A 38 -4.30 21.13 -12.96
C ARG A 38 -4.04 20.75 -11.50
N LEU A 39 -3.09 21.40 -10.86
CA LEU A 39 -2.80 21.25 -9.44
C LEU A 39 -3.25 22.51 -8.69
N ASP A 40 -4.09 22.32 -7.67
CA ASP A 40 -4.49 23.34 -6.70
C ASP A 40 -3.81 23.01 -5.36
N ILE A 41 -2.90 23.89 -4.91
CA ILE A 41 -2.02 23.66 -3.76
C ILE A 41 -2.37 24.66 -2.66
N GLY A 42 -2.63 24.16 -1.44
CA GLY A 42 -2.89 24.97 -0.26
C GLY A 42 -4.16 25.80 -0.37
N ASP A 43 -5.28 25.22 -0.80
CA ASP A 43 -6.57 25.88 -0.94
C ASP A 43 -6.51 27.18 -1.76
N GLY A 44 -5.81 27.10 -2.90
CA GLY A 44 -5.68 28.22 -3.83
C GLY A 44 -4.52 29.17 -3.55
N LYS A 45 -3.59 28.84 -2.64
CA LYS A 45 -2.35 29.62 -2.46
C LYS A 45 -1.50 29.59 -3.72
N ARG A 46 -1.49 28.46 -4.43
CA ARG A 46 -0.73 28.25 -5.67
C ARG A 46 -1.47 27.34 -6.63
N ALA A 47 -1.37 27.65 -7.91
CA ALA A 47 -1.79 26.76 -8.98
C ALA A 47 -0.59 26.38 -9.83
N CYS A 48 -0.52 25.12 -10.21
CA CYS A 48 0.46 24.53 -11.11
C CYS A 48 -0.23 23.62 -12.11
N SER A 49 0.54 23.10 -13.06
CA SER A 49 0.12 22.04 -13.97
C SER A 49 0.85 20.72 -13.65
N GLY A 50 0.42 19.62 -14.23
CA GLY A 50 1.05 18.30 -14.05
C GLY A 50 0.75 17.41 -15.24
N THR A 51 1.43 16.26 -15.28
CA THR A 51 1.31 15.28 -16.37
C THR A 51 1.10 13.89 -15.81
N LEU A 52 -0.01 13.23 -16.17
CA LEU A 52 -0.25 11.83 -15.81
C LEU A 52 0.73 10.94 -16.57
N VAL A 53 1.66 10.29 -15.85
CA VAL A 53 2.68 9.38 -16.43
C VAL A 53 2.47 7.92 -16.03
N ASP A 54 1.68 7.69 -15.00
CA ASP A 54 1.11 6.39 -14.60
C ASP A 54 -0.28 6.62 -14.02
N ARG A 55 -1.10 5.58 -13.93
CA ARG A 55 -2.45 5.70 -13.37
C ARG A 55 -2.48 6.27 -11.95
N GLY A 56 -1.45 6.03 -11.16
CA GLY A 56 -1.31 6.52 -9.78
C GLY A 56 -0.33 7.68 -9.62
N TRP A 57 0.28 8.21 -10.70
CA TRP A 57 1.36 9.16 -10.57
C TRP A 57 1.32 10.29 -11.60
N LEU A 58 1.52 11.49 -11.11
CA LEU A 58 1.80 12.67 -11.93
C LEU A 58 3.29 12.98 -11.92
N LEU A 59 3.81 13.51 -13.03
CA LEU A 59 5.09 14.18 -13.12
C LEU A 59 4.85 15.68 -13.18
N THR A 60 5.55 16.46 -12.33
CA THR A 60 5.36 17.91 -12.24
C THR A 60 6.62 18.59 -11.75
N ALA A 61 6.63 19.93 -11.64
CA ALA A 61 7.77 20.71 -11.16
C ALA A 61 7.86 20.64 -9.62
N ALA A 62 9.04 20.36 -9.09
CA ALA A 62 9.32 20.38 -7.65
C ALA A 62 9.15 21.79 -7.05
N GLY A 63 9.42 22.84 -7.85
CA GLY A 63 9.20 24.24 -7.49
C GLY A 63 7.76 24.58 -7.11
N CYS A 64 6.78 23.76 -7.49
CA CYS A 64 5.39 23.90 -7.08
C CYS A 64 5.17 23.65 -5.58
N PHE A 65 6.00 22.84 -4.94
CA PHE A 65 5.84 22.35 -3.57
C PHE A 65 6.78 22.99 -2.55
N VAL A 66 7.59 23.94 -2.95
CA VAL A 66 8.49 24.73 -2.08
C VAL A 66 8.05 26.19 -2.03
N ASP A 67 8.37 26.88 -0.92
CA ASP A 67 7.99 28.29 -0.77
C ASP A 67 8.73 29.17 -1.78
N ASN A 68 10.01 28.90 -2.03
CA ASN A 68 10.85 29.55 -3.03
C ASN A 68 11.15 28.58 -4.18
N PRO A 69 10.63 28.76 -5.40
CA PRO A 69 10.89 27.87 -6.54
C PRO A 69 12.37 27.71 -6.91
N ALA A 70 13.24 28.64 -6.54
CA ALA A 70 14.68 28.49 -6.74
C ALA A 70 15.30 27.39 -5.88
N GLU A 71 14.59 26.91 -4.86
CA GLU A 71 14.98 25.85 -3.94
C GLU A 71 14.33 24.49 -4.30
N ALA A 72 13.81 24.36 -5.51
CA ALA A 72 13.12 23.15 -5.98
C ALA A 72 13.90 21.84 -5.72
N GLN A 73 15.22 21.87 -5.85
CA GLN A 73 16.11 20.73 -5.62
C GLN A 73 16.28 20.36 -4.12
N GLN A 74 15.77 21.18 -3.21
CA GLN A 74 15.77 20.94 -1.76
C GLN A 74 14.45 20.32 -1.28
N LEU A 75 13.48 20.09 -2.18
CA LEU A 75 12.23 19.42 -1.84
C LEU A 75 12.54 18.03 -1.27
N LEU A 76 12.03 17.74 -0.09
CA LEU A 76 12.16 16.45 0.56
C LEU A 76 11.07 15.47 0.08
N PRO A 77 11.34 14.16 0.06
CA PRO A 77 10.32 13.17 -0.20
C PRO A 77 9.28 13.14 0.94
N GLY A 78 8.09 12.59 0.67
CA GLY A 78 7.01 12.41 1.65
C GLY A 78 5.72 13.14 1.28
N ALA A 79 4.84 13.35 2.24
CA ALA A 79 3.57 14.04 2.01
C ALA A 79 3.78 15.51 1.61
N PRO A 80 2.93 16.08 0.72
CA PRO A 80 2.98 17.51 0.41
C PRO A 80 2.78 18.37 1.67
N LYS A 81 3.60 19.42 1.84
CA LYS A 81 3.45 20.37 2.95
C LYS A 81 2.08 21.04 2.98
N ASP A 82 1.56 21.40 1.83
CA ASP A 82 0.23 21.98 1.65
C ASP A 82 -0.68 20.97 0.95
N ALA A 83 -1.91 20.83 1.42
CA ALA A 83 -2.89 19.95 0.81
C ALA A 83 -3.01 20.24 -0.69
N THR A 84 -2.90 19.20 -1.51
CA THR A 84 -2.81 19.36 -2.96
C THR A 84 -3.86 18.50 -3.66
N THR A 85 -4.63 19.14 -4.53
CA THR A 85 -5.64 18.48 -5.36
C THR A 85 -5.24 18.54 -6.83
N ALA A 86 -5.31 17.39 -7.51
CA ALA A 86 -5.09 17.25 -8.94
C ALA A 86 -6.42 17.03 -9.67
N VAL A 87 -6.66 17.82 -10.71
CA VAL A 87 -7.82 17.67 -11.62
C VAL A 87 -7.28 17.19 -12.97
N ILE A 88 -7.62 15.97 -13.37
CA ILE A 88 -7.07 15.28 -14.54
C ILE A 88 -8.19 15.00 -15.56
N GLY A 89 -7.91 15.15 -16.85
CA GLY A 89 -8.90 14.87 -17.91
C GLY A 89 -9.96 15.92 -18.10
N ARG A 90 -9.69 17.16 -17.67
CA ARG A 90 -10.62 18.27 -17.76
C ARG A 90 -9.95 19.43 -18.48
N THR A 91 -10.41 19.76 -19.68
CA THR A 91 -9.93 20.91 -20.48
C THR A 91 -10.68 22.20 -20.15
N ASP A 92 -11.81 22.14 -19.45
CA ASP A 92 -12.60 23.27 -18.96
C ASP A 92 -12.85 23.06 -17.46
N THR A 93 -12.36 23.95 -16.61
CA THR A 93 -12.43 23.83 -15.16
C THR A 93 -13.83 23.99 -14.59
N THR A 94 -14.76 24.55 -15.36
CA THR A 94 -16.19 24.64 -15.00
C THR A 94 -16.95 23.34 -15.21
N SER A 95 -16.35 22.40 -15.96
CA SER A 95 -16.92 21.07 -16.20
C SER A 95 -16.73 20.18 -14.97
N THR A 96 -17.61 19.17 -14.82
CA THR A 96 -17.46 18.06 -13.86
C THR A 96 -16.79 16.83 -14.48
N ALA A 97 -16.39 16.89 -15.76
CA ALA A 97 -15.66 15.81 -16.43
C ALA A 97 -14.29 15.55 -15.78
N GLY A 98 -13.67 14.43 -16.15
CA GLY A 98 -12.36 14.05 -15.62
C GLY A 98 -12.42 13.54 -14.19
N GLN A 99 -11.27 13.47 -13.53
CA GLN A 99 -11.13 12.93 -12.19
C GLN A 99 -10.38 13.89 -11.27
N VAL A 100 -10.86 14.01 -10.03
CA VAL A 100 -10.23 14.79 -8.97
C VAL A 100 -9.56 13.83 -8.02
N ARG A 101 -8.27 14.07 -7.69
CA ARG A 101 -7.45 13.22 -6.84
C ARG A 101 -6.64 14.06 -5.86
N THR A 102 -6.49 13.57 -4.64
CA THR A 102 -5.53 14.11 -3.67
C THR A 102 -4.13 13.63 -4.04
N VAL A 103 -3.13 14.50 -3.94
CA VAL A 103 -1.72 14.12 -3.99
C VAL A 103 -1.29 13.79 -2.57
N VAL A 104 -0.73 12.59 -2.36
CA VAL A 104 -0.43 12.03 -1.03
C VAL A 104 1.05 11.78 -0.77
N GLU A 105 1.89 11.80 -1.80
CA GLU A 105 3.33 11.59 -1.67
C GLU A 105 4.07 12.29 -2.78
N LEU A 106 5.26 12.79 -2.46
CA LEU A 106 6.19 13.43 -3.38
C LEU A 106 7.51 12.65 -3.40
N VAL A 107 8.00 12.33 -4.61
CA VAL A 107 9.31 11.71 -4.82
C VAL A 107 10.13 12.62 -5.75
N PRO A 108 10.92 13.56 -5.18
CA PRO A 108 11.65 14.55 -5.96
C PRO A 108 12.91 14.00 -6.61
N ARG A 109 13.38 14.73 -7.63
CA ARG A 109 14.70 14.58 -8.23
C ARG A 109 15.64 15.65 -7.69
N ALA A 110 16.82 15.26 -7.20
CA ALA A 110 17.81 16.20 -6.69
C ALA A 110 18.59 16.93 -7.82
N ASP A 111 18.60 16.38 -9.04
CA ASP A 111 19.41 16.86 -10.17
C ASP A 111 18.68 17.91 -11.04
N ARG A 112 17.34 18.04 -10.89
CA ARG A 112 16.51 18.95 -11.69
C ARG A 112 15.20 19.32 -10.99
N ASP A 113 14.55 20.38 -11.45
CA ASP A 113 13.24 20.82 -10.94
C ASP A 113 12.15 19.84 -11.43
N LEU A 114 12.01 18.70 -10.74
CA LEU A 114 11.09 17.63 -11.11
C LEU A 114 10.70 16.78 -9.89
N VAL A 115 9.45 16.38 -9.83
CA VAL A 115 8.90 15.50 -8.79
C VAL A 115 7.83 14.56 -9.35
N LEU A 116 7.86 13.31 -8.93
CA LEU A 116 6.72 12.39 -9.05
C LEU A 116 5.77 12.63 -7.86
N ALA A 117 4.50 12.86 -8.17
CA ALA A 117 3.44 13.08 -7.19
C ALA A 117 2.44 11.92 -7.23
N ARG A 118 2.37 11.15 -6.13
CA ARG A 118 1.45 9.99 -6.01
C ARG A 118 0.04 10.46 -5.72
N LEU A 119 -0.91 9.88 -6.42
CA LEU A 119 -2.34 10.11 -6.23
C LEU A 119 -2.91 9.11 -5.20
N ALA A 120 -3.78 9.56 -4.32
CA ALA A 120 -4.47 8.73 -3.33
C ALA A 120 -5.25 7.57 -3.97
N LYS A 121 -5.81 7.80 -5.18
CA LYS A 121 -6.52 6.79 -5.95
C LYS A 121 -6.10 6.84 -7.43
N PRO A 122 -6.03 5.69 -8.11
CA PRO A 122 -5.62 5.65 -9.51
C PRO A 122 -6.64 6.34 -10.43
N VAL A 123 -6.13 6.85 -11.55
CA VAL A 123 -6.91 7.37 -12.69
C VAL A 123 -7.06 6.25 -13.70
N THR A 124 -8.27 5.71 -13.86
CA THR A 124 -8.51 4.50 -14.67
C THR A 124 -9.03 4.79 -16.07
N THR A 125 -9.61 5.98 -16.30
CA THR A 125 -10.30 6.35 -17.53
C THR A 125 -9.46 7.18 -18.51
N ILE A 126 -8.23 7.57 -18.12
CA ILE A 126 -7.35 8.43 -18.90
C ILE A 126 -6.03 7.69 -19.11
N ALA A 127 -5.57 7.65 -20.36
CA ALA A 127 -4.27 7.06 -20.69
C ALA A 127 -3.13 8.00 -20.25
N PRO A 128 -2.13 7.50 -19.49
CA PRO A 128 -0.93 8.25 -19.17
C PRO A 128 -0.12 8.62 -20.44
N ALA A 129 0.60 9.74 -20.37
CA ALA A 129 1.57 10.12 -21.41
C ALA A 129 2.80 9.20 -21.33
N ALA A 130 3.27 8.74 -22.48
CA ALA A 130 4.52 7.99 -22.55
C ALA A 130 5.71 8.94 -22.52
N LEU A 131 6.77 8.61 -21.75
CA LEU A 131 8.02 9.36 -21.78
C LEU A 131 8.76 9.11 -23.10
N ALA A 132 9.35 10.17 -23.67
CA ALA A 132 10.20 10.08 -24.85
C ALA A 132 11.34 9.08 -24.65
N THR A 133 11.78 8.47 -25.77
CA THR A 133 12.90 7.51 -25.79
C THR A 133 14.19 8.11 -26.31
N ALA A 134 14.10 9.32 -26.87
CA ALA A 134 15.22 10.04 -27.44
C ALA A 134 15.20 11.51 -27.03
N PRO A 135 16.37 12.15 -26.86
CA PRO A 135 16.46 13.55 -26.53
C PRO A 135 15.83 14.43 -27.63
N PRO A 136 15.37 15.64 -27.27
CA PRO A 136 14.90 16.61 -28.25
C PRO A 136 16.08 17.13 -29.10
N THR A 137 15.78 17.52 -30.35
CA THR A 137 16.78 18.04 -31.27
C THR A 137 16.52 19.53 -31.54
N VAL A 138 17.60 20.30 -31.76
CA VAL A 138 17.50 21.73 -32.08
C VAL A 138 16.65 21.94 -33.35
N GLY A 139 15.71 22.87 -33.28
CA GLY A 139 14.73 23.16 -34.35
C GLY A 139 13.52 22.22 -34.35
N GLU A 140 13.47 21.21 -33.50
CA GLU A 140 12.28 20.38 -33.31
C GLU A 140 11.12 21.23 -32.79
N THR A 141 9.92 21.00 -33.30
CA THR A 141 8.71 21.66 -32.81
C THR A 141 7.99 20.76 -31.81
N LEU A 142 7.77 21.27 -30.61
CA LEU A 142 7.06 20.61 -29.51
C LEU A 142 5.73 21.31 -29.26
N THR A 143 4.76 20.58 -28.65
CA THR A 143 3.51 21.13 -28.15
C THR A 143 3.59 21.22 -26.62
N GLY A 144 3.26 22.37 -26.03
CA GLY A 144 3.11 22.55 -24.58
C GLY A 144 1.67 22.77 -24.21
N THR A 145 1.24 22.24 -23.04
CA THR A 145 -0.11 22.47 -22.50
C THR A 145 -0.05 22.84 -21.01
N GLY A 146 -1.03 23.63 -20.56
CA GLY A 146 -1.12 24.03 -19.17
C GLY A 146 -2.41 24.79 -18.80
N PHE A 147 -2.49 25.12 -17.52
CA PHE A 147 -3.59 25.88 -16.91
C PHE A 147 -3.11 27.22 -16.34
N GLY A 148 -1.94 27.68 -16.76
CA GLY A 148 -1.35 28.95 -16.34
C GLY A 148 -2.07 30.16 -16.92
N ARG A 149 -1.53 31.32 -16.59
CA ARG A 149 -2.02 32.62 -17.14
C ARG A 149 -1.95 32.62 -18.66
N THR A 150 -2.76 33.49 -19.23
CA THR A 150 -2.74 33.78 -20.67
C THR A 150 -2.14 35.13 -20.94
N ALA A 151 -2.25 35.63 -22.15
CA ALA A 151 -1.96 37.05 -22.43
C ALA A 151 -2.97 37.98 -21.74
N ASP A 152 -4.24 37.57 -21.61
CA ASP A 152 -5.35 38.42 -21.19
C ASP A 152 -6.04 37.95 -19.89
N GLU A 153 -5.79 36.74 -19.42
CA GLU A 153 -6.47 36.17 -18.26
C GLU A 153 -5.46 35.79 -17.17
N TRP A 154 -5.72 36.20 -15.93
CA TRP A 154 -4.96 35.80 -14.76
C TRP A 154 -5.15 34.35 -14.37
N ALA A 155 -6.38 33.84 -14.48
CA ALA A 155 -6.78 32.48 -14.11
C ALA A 155 -7.76 31.95 -15.14
N PRO A 156 -7.28 31.40 -16.26
CA PRO A 156 -8.14 30.90 -17.32
C PRO A 156 -8.94 29.69 -16.85
N ILE A 157 -10.19 29.62 -17.30
CA ILE A 157 -11.06 28.46 -17.03
C ILE A 157 -10.79 27.29 -17.97
N ARG A 158 -9.99 27.49 -19.02
CA ARG A 158 -9.67 26.46 -20.02
C ARG A 158 -8.19 26.16 -20.06
N MET A 159 -7.87 24.88 -20.31
CA MET A 159 -6.54 24.47 -20.66
C MET A 159 -6.14 25.06 -22.02
N HIS A 160 -4.92 25.50 -22.13
CA HIS A 160 -4.39 26.06 -23.37
C HIS A 160 -3.19 25.24 -23.87
N GLN A 161 -2.88 25.43 -25.15
CA GLN A 161 -1.78 24.79 -25.85
C GLN A 161 -0.99 25.80 -26.69
N GLY A 162 0.31 25.58 -26.81
CA GLY A 162 1.20 26.39 -27.66
C GLY A 162 2.23 25.52 -28.35
N ARG A 163 2.82 26.06 -29.42
CA ARG A 163 3.93 25.42 -30.14
C ARG A 163 5.24 26.10 -29.76
N PHE A 164 6.27 25.30 -29.58
CA PHE A 164 7.59 25.73 -29.17
C PHE A 164 8.67 25.11 -30.03
N SER A 165 9.70 25.91 -30.39
CA SER A 165 10.89 25.40 -31.04
C SER A 165 11.96 25.08 -30.01
N VAL A 166 12.64 23.96 -30.15
CA VAL A 166 13.80 23.59 -29.32
C VAL A 166 15.00 24.42 -29.74
N ASP A 167 15.56 25.22 -28.81
CA ASP A 167 16.76 26.02 -29.02
C ASP A 167 18.02 25.23 -28.67
N GLY A 168 17.95 24.34 -27.71
CA GLY A 168 19.03 23.48 -27.24
C GLY A 168 18.63 22.60 -26.08
N ALA A 169 19.43 21.60 -25.78
CA ALA A 169 19.27 20.73 -24.63
C ALA A 169 20.62 20.45 -23.98
N ASP A 170 20.64 20.34 -22.66
CA ASP A 170 21.77 19.82 -21.89
C ASP A 170 21.42 18.50 -21.20
N ALA A 171 22.19 18.09 -20.20
CA ALA A 171 21.98 16.81 -19.51
C ALA A 171 20.61 16.72 -18.80
N THR A 172 20.08 17.84 -18.31
CA THR A 172 18.89 17.87 -17.44
C THR A 172 17.79 18.81 -17.91
N THR A 173 18.10 19.72 -18.84
CA THR A 173 17.15 20.75 -19.31
C THR A 173 17.03 20.81 -20.82
N VAL A 174 15.90 21.36 -21.27
CA VAL A 174 15.63 21.76 -22.66
C VAL A 174 15.26 23.22 -22.67
N ASN A 175 15.91 24.01 -23.54
CA ASN A 175 15.53 25.39 -23.79
C ASN A 175 14.60 25.44 -24.99
N ILE A 176 13.47 26.13 -24.84
CA ILE A 176 12.47 26.28 -25.90
C ILE A 176 12.10 27.75 -26.06
N THR A 177 11.67 28.12 -27.26
CA THR A 177 11.12 29.44 -27.56
C THR A 177 9.75 29.27 -28.23
N GLY A 178 8.79 30.09 -27.80
CA GLY A 178 7.43 30.08 -28.33
C GLY A 178 7.37 30.44 -29.81
N VAL A 179 6.57 29.68 -30.55
CA VAL A 179 6.28 29.91 -31.98
C VAL A 179 4.90 30.57 -32.05
N GLU A 180 4.74 31.54 -32.97
CA GLU A 180 3.47 32.26 -33.19
C GLU A 180 2.93 32.98 -31.93
N GLY A 181 3.84 33.47 -31.07
CA GLY A 181 3.46 34.17 -29.85
C GLY A 181 3.11 33.28 -28.65
N ALA A 182 3.35 32.00 -28.72
CA ALA A 182 3.22 31.10 -27.59
C ALA A 182 4.25 31.44 -26.50
N ALA A 183 3.88 31.31 -25.22
CA ALA A 183 4.79 31.47 -24.08
C ALA A 183 4.34 30.60 -22.90
N VAL A 184 5.28 30.07 -22.13
CA VAL A 184 5.01 29.40 -20.85
C VAL A 184 4.81 30.45 -19.78
N CYS A 185 3.69 30.44 -19.09
CA CYS A 185 3.28 31.47 -18.14
C CYS A 185 3.19 30.92 -16.69
N ALA A 186 3.06 31.85 -15.72
CA ALA A 186 2.86 31.45 -14.31
C ALA A 186 1.60 30.60 -14.15
N GLY A 187 1.76 29.41 -13.54
CA GLY A 187 0.74 28.36 -13.43
C GLY A 187 0.92 27.20 -14.41
N ASP A 188 1.75 27.35 -15.45
CA ASP A 188 2.11 26.27 -16.36
C ASP A 188 3.25 25.39 -15.83
N ALA A 189 3.97 25.83 -14.78
CA ALA A 189 5.00 25.01 -14.14
C ALA A 189 4.45 23.62 -13.81
N GLY A 190 5.20 22.57 -14.19
CA GLY A 190 4.79 21.18 -14.07
C GLY A 190 3.96 20.64 -15.23
N GLY A 191 3.51 21.49 -16.17
CA GLY A 191 2.81 21.07 -17.38
C GLY A 191 3.72 20.39 -18.40
N PRO A 192 3.15 19.55 -19.28
CA PRO A 192 3.92 18.78 -20.26
C PRO A 192 4.35 19.61 -21.47
N VAL A 193 5.55 19.31 -21.95
CA VAL A 193 6.01 19.62 -23.31
C VAL A 193 6.32 18.31 -24.03
N PHE A 194 5.72 18.08 -25.18
CA PHE A 194 5.73 16.78 -25.85
C PHE A 194 5.87 16.90 -27.37
N ARG A 195 6.38 15.84 -28.00
CA ARG A 195 6.37 15.68 -29.45
C ARG A 195 5.16 14.90 -29.90
N GLU A 196 4.68 15.23 -31.08
CA GLU A 196 3.58 14.51 -31.75
C GLU A 196 4.07 13.96 -33.08
N GLN A 197 4.08 12.63 -33.22
CA GLN A 197 4.48 11.96 -34.45
C GLN A 197 3.53 10.81 -34.74
N GLY A 198 2.90 10.83 -35.92
CA GLY A 198 2.06 9.72 -36.38
C GLY A 198 0.86 9.39 -35.47
N GLY A 199 0.35 10.37 -34.70
CA GLY A 199 -0.72 10.17 -33.73
C GLY A 199 -0.27 9.68 -32.36
N THR A 200 1.03 9.52 -32.14
CA THR A 200 1.65 9.19 -30.84
C THR A 200 2.15 10.48 -30.16
N VAL A 201 1.94 10.54 -28.84
CA VAL A 201 2.43 11.62 -27.99
C VAL A 201 3.56 11.08 -27.10
N GLU A 202 4.73 11.74 -27.13
CA GLU A 202 5.85 11.43 -26.25
C GLU A 202 6.25 12.65 -25.44
N LEU A 203 6.23 12.53 -24.11
CA LEU A 203 6.61 13.58 -23.16
C LEU A 203 8.12 13.80 -23.25
N VAL A 204 8.54 15.01 -23.61
CA VAL A 204 9.94 15.40 -23.77
C VAL A 204 10.46 16.18 -22.57
N GLY A 205 9.60 17.02 -21.96
CA GLY A 205 9.97 17.87 -20.85
C GLY A 205 8.78 18.26 -20.00
N ILE A 206 9.08 18.81 -18.83
CA ILE A 206 8.13 19.37 -17.88
C ILE A 206 8.50 20.84 -17.67
N ASN A 207 7.54 21.75 -17.81
CA ASN A 207 7.71 23.18 -17.62
C ASN A 207 8.31 23.49 -16.23
N SER A 208 9.45 24.14 -16.18
CA SER A 208 10.13 24.53 -14.94
C SER A 208 10.07 26.04 -14.72
N ARG A 209 10.62 26.83 -15.64
CA ARG A 209 10.71 28.30 -15.54
C ARG A 209 10.67 28.98 -16.91
N SER A 210 10.19 30.21 -16.96
CA SER A 210 10.11 30.97 -18.20
C SER A 210 10.39 32.47 -17.95
N TRP A 211 10.60 33.20 -19.03
CA TRP A 211 10.78 34.67 -18.98
C TRP A 211 9.46 35.44 -18.89
N GLN A 212 8.30 34.78 -19.10
CA GLN A 212 6.94 35.33 -19.00
C GLN A 212 6.59 36.40 -20.06
N GLY A 213 7.38 36.62 -21.12
CA GLY A 213 7.03 37.54 -22.19
C GLY A 213 5.72 37.14 -22.87
N GLY A 214 4.79 38.07 -23.01
CA GLY A 214 3.45 37.81 -23.54
C GLY A 214 2.42 37.23 -22.55
N CYS A 215 2.80 37.11 -21.26
CA CYS A 215 1.89 36.62 -20.20
C CYS A 215 1.21 37.76 -19.47
N PHE A 216 -0.05 37.55 -19.01
CA PHE A 216 -0.76 38.55 -18.19
C PHE A 216 0.02 38.96 -16.96
N GLY A 217 0.20 40.30 -16.83
CA GLY A 217 0.91 40.91 -15.71
C GLY A 217 2.44 40.84 -15.80
N ALA A 218 3.00 40.36 -16.91
CA ALA A 218 4.41 40.55 -17.20
C ALA A 218 4.71 42.03 -17.52
N PRO A 219 5.95 42.53 -17.23
CA PRO A 219 6.37 43.85 -17.68
C PRO A 219 6.29 43.97 -19.21
N GLU A 220 5.85 45.12 -19.73
CA GLU A 220 5.73 45.36 -21.20
C GLU A 220 7.07 45.22 -21.93
N GLU A 221 8.18 45.48 -21.23
CA GLU A 221 9.54 45.34 -21.74
C GLU A 221 10.02 43.90 -21.87
N GLU A 222 9.33 42.96 -21.17
CA GLU A 222 9.68 41.55 -21.26
C GLU A 222 9.01 40.91 -22.49
N THR A 223 9.78 40.76 -23.55
CA THR A 223 9.31 40.19 -24.83
C THR A 223 9.80 38.79 -25.10
N ARG A 224 10.65 38.22 -24.21
CA ARG A 224 11.19 36.84 -24.39
C ARG A 224 10.12 35.80 -24.07
N THR A 225 9.81 34.98 -25.04
CA THR A 225 8.85 33.87 -24.90
C THR A 225 9.54 32.53 -24.58
N GLY A 226 10.84 32.57 -24.31
CA GLY A 226 11.61 31.37 -23.98
C GLY A 226 11.26 30.77 -22.63
N ALA A 227 11.47 29.46 -22.51
CA ALA A 227 11.29 28.71 -21.28
C ALA A 227 12.39 27.63 -21.13
N VAL A 228 12.52 27.12 -19.93
CA VAL A 228 13.41 26.00 -19.59
C VAL A 228 12.58 24.89 -19.02
N GLU A 229 12.70 23.74 -19.63
CA GLU A 229 11.99 22.52 -19.27
C GLU A 229 12.91 21.54 -18.56
N SER A 230 12.42 20.81 -17.58
CA SER A 230 13.11 19.62 -17.04
C SER A 230 12.99 18.48 -18.03
N ARG A 231 14.10 17.98 -18.54
CA ARG A 231 14.18 16.86 -19.50
C ARG A 231 13.72 15.54 -18.87
N VAL A 232 13.06 14.66 -19.64
CA VAL A 232 12.50 13.41 -19.08
C VAL A 232 12.83 12.13 -19.87
N ASP A 233 13.45 12.20 -21.04
CA ASP A 233 13.78 11.04 -21.88
C ASP A 233 14.77 10.06 -21.22
N ASP A 234 15.62 10.54 -20.31
CA ASP A 234 16.58 9.78 -19.51
C ASP A 234 15.99 9.21 -18.20
N LEU A 235 14.74 9.53 -17.87
CA LEU A 235 14.13 9.22 -16.57
C LEU A 235 13.20 7.99 -16.57
N ARG A 236 13.07 7.28 -17.67
CA ARG A 236 12.15 6.14 -17.79
C ARG A 236 12.37 5.08 -16.71
N THR A 237 13.62 4.74 -16.42
CA THR A 237 13.95 3.76 -15.38
C THR A 237 13.56 4.28 -13.99
N TRP A 238 13.89 5.53 -13.66
CA TRP A 238 13.51 6.12 -12.39
C TRP A 238 12.00 6.16 -12.18
N VAL A 239 11.24 6.58 -13.21
CA VAL A 239 9.76 6.57 -13.15
C VAL A 239 9.25 5.15 -12.97
N ALA A 240 9.74 4.19 -13.77
CA ALA A 240 9.31 2.80 -13.68
C ALA A 240 9.63 2.19 -12.31
N ASP A 241 10.81 2.43 -11.76
CA ASP A 241 11.23 1.93 -10.46
C ASP A 241 10.41 2.55 -9.32
N THR A 242 10.17 3.86 -9.35
CA THR A 242 9.33 4.54 -8.35
C THR A 242 7.89 4.03 -8.38
N VAL A 243 7.31 3.95 -9.58
CA VAL A 243 5.93 3.46 -9.77
C VAL A 243 5.77 1.99 -9.36
N ALA A 244 6.81 1.16 -9.57
CA ALA A 244 6.78 -0.26 -9.25
C ALA A 244 7.11 -0.57 -7.79
N ALA A 245 7.66 0.37 -7.03
CA ALA A 245 8.02 0.16 -5.63
C ALA A 245 6.78 -0.17 -4.79
N ALA A 246 6.95 -1.12 -3.85
CA ALA A 246 5.94 -1.40 -2.86
C ALA A 246 5.85 -0.23 -1.86
N PRO A 247 4.64 0.18 -1.46
CA PRO A 247 4.48 1.17 -0.41
C PRO A 247 5.07 0.67 0.91
N PHE A 248 5.44 1.58 1.79
CA PHE A 248 5.90 1.31 3.15
C PHE A 248 5.10 2.14 4.14
N ALA A 249 5.16 1.78 5.42
CA ALA A 249 4.54 2.56 6.48
C ALA A 249 5.32 3.88 6.68
N ASP A 250 4.59 4.99 6.63
CA ASP A 250 5.09 6.35 6.86
C ASP A 250 4.01 7.09 7.66
N TYR A 251 4.09 6.96 8.99
CA TYR A 251 3.05 7.46 9.90
C TYR A 251 3.11 8.96 10.11
N ASN A 252 4.27 9.59 9.81
CA ASN A 252 4.48 11.02 9.95
C ASN A 252 4.61 11.78 8.62
N GLY A 253 4.59 11.07 7.50
CA GLY A 253 4.60 11.64 6.15
C GLY A 253 5.93 12.27 5.74
N ASP A 254 7.06 11.82 6.31
CA ASP A 254 8.39 12.38 6.05
C ASP A 254 9.16 11.68 4.93
N GLY A 255 8.56 10.67 4.29
CA GLY A 255 9.16 9.90 3.21
C GLY A 255 10.15 8.84 3.66
N HIS A 256 10.27 8.59 4.95
CA HIS A 256 11.07 7.52 5.53
C HIS A 256 10.17 6.41 6.07
N ARG A 257 10.72 5.19 6.08
CA ARG A 257 9.98 4.05 6.61
C ARG A 257 9.93 4.12 8.12
N ASP A 258 8.72 4.04 8.67
CA ASP A 258 8.45 3.86 10.09
C ASP A 258 8.14 2.40 10.41
N VAL A 259 8.29 2.03 11.68
CA VAL A 259 8.01 0.69 12.18
C VAL A 259 7.18 0.75 13.45
N ALA A 260 6.03 0.08 13.46
CA ALA A 260 5.22 -0.13 14.65
C ALA A 260 5.49 -1.53 15.21
N VAL A 261 5.88 -1.61 16.48
CA VAL A 261 6.20 -2.86 17.17
C VAL A 261 5.34 -2.98 18.42
N ALA A 262 4.50 -4.00 18.48
CA ALA A 262 3.64 -4.28 19.61
C ALA A 262 4.33 -5.04 20.72
N ASP A 263 3.89 -4.75 21.94
CA ASP A 263 4.14 -5.51 23.16
C ASP A 263 2.79 -5.73 23.87
N PRO A 264 2.00 -6.73 23.43
CA PRO A 264 0.63 -6.92 23.92
C PRO A 264 0.57 -7.35 25.40
N LYS A 265 1.69 -7.78 25.98
CA LYS A 265 1.79 -8.12 27.40
C LYS A 265 2.40 -7.02 28.26
N ALA A 266 2.61 -5.83 27.70
CA ALA A 266 3.17 -4.71 28.46
C ALA A 266 2.24 -4.26 29.58
N THR A 267 2.83 -3.82 30.68
CA THR A 267 2.11 -3.14 31.74
C THR A 267 2.02 -1.65 31.42
N VAL A 268 0.82 -1.09 31.36
CA VAL A 268 0.55 0.33 31.04
C VAL A 268 -0.10 1.00 32.25
N ALA A 269 0.48 2.09 32.72
CA ALA A 269 -0.02 2.85 33.89
C ALA A 269 -0.29 1.99 35.15
N GLY A 270 0.43 0.88 35.33
CA GLY A 270 0.25 -0.07 36.41
C GLY A 270 -0.74 -1.21 36.14
N VAL A 271 -1.41 -1.19 35.00
CA VAL A 271 -2.35 -2.24 34.56
C VAL A 271 -1.58 -3.33 33.82
N ALA A 272 -1.66 -4.57 34.30
CA ALA A 272 -0.89 -5.69 33.79
C ALA A 272 -1.45 -6.20 32.46
N GLU A 273 -0.57 -6.45 31.50
CA GLU A 273 -0.91 -7.03 30.19
C GLU A 273 -1.96 -6.20 29.38
N ALA A 274 -2.06 -4.90 29.68
CA ALA A 274 -2.92 -4.00 28.92
C ALA A 274 -2.44 -3.80 27.46
N GLY A 275 -1.13 -3.93 27.22
CA GLY A 275 -0.54 -3.85 25.88
C GLY A 275 -0.23 -2.43 25.42
N LEU A 276 0.76 -2.32 24.54
CA LEU A 276 1.14 -1.06 23.88
C LEU A 276 1.80 -1.32 22.51
N VAL A 277 1.87 -0.27 21.70
CA VAL A 277 2.64 -0.28 20.45
C VAL A 277 3.71 0.81 20.50
N ARG A 278 4.95 0.47 20.17
CA ARG A 278 6.05 1.43 19.99
C ARG A 278 6.27 1.73 18.53
N VAL A 279 6.33 3.01 18.21
CA VAL A 279 6.58 3.49 16.85
C VAL A 279 8.00 4.03 16.77
N VAL A 280 8.80 3.46 15.88
CA VAL A 280 10.16 3.92 15.56
C VAL A 280 10.09 4.63 14.21
N TYR A 281 10.43 5.92 14.21
CA TYR A 281 10.42 6.74 13.00
C TYR A 281 11.76 6.64 12.25
N GLY A 282 11.69 6.46 10.93
CA GLY A 282 12.86 6.19 10.08
C GLY A 282 13.84 7.34 9.94
N ASN A 283 13.42 8.59 10.23
CA ASN A 283 14.24 9.80 10.16
C ASN A 283 15.05 10.08 11.44
N GLY A 284 15.01 9.19 12.44
CA GLY A 284 15.72 9.35 13.71
C GLY A 284 15.01 10.25 14.74
N VAL A 285 13.75 10.63 14.51
CA VAL A 285 12.90 11.21 15.53
C VAL A 285 12.71 10.22 16.70
N ALA A 286 12.60 10.71 17.92
CA ALA A 286 12.43 9.88 19.09
C ALA A 286 11.22 8.94 18.96
N PRO A 287 11.34 7.66 19.34
CA PRO A 287 10.22 6.73 19.34
C PRO A 287 9.03 7.25 20.18
N SER A 288 7.82 6.84 19.79
CA SER A 288 6.60 7.15 20.55
C SER A 288 5.89 5.88 20.98
N GLU A 289 5.06 5.98 22.01
CA GLU A 289 4.20 4.90 22.47
C GLU A 289 2.73 5.23 22.17
N VAL A 290 2.01 4.24 21.68
CA VAL A 290 0.57 4.26 21.41
C VAL A 290 -0.07 3.29 22.40
N VAL A 291 -1.00 3.79 23.21
CA VAL A 291 -1.68 3.04 24.27
C VAL A 291 -3.14 3.43 24.33
N GLN A 292 -3.99 2.58 24.86
CA GLN A 292 -5.40 2.93 25.12
C GLN A 292 -5.49 4.14 26.07
N GLY A 293 -6.46 5.02 25.80
CA GLY A 293 -6.61 6.30 26.50
C GLY A 293 -5.53 7.35 26.21
N GLY A 294 -4.54 7.00 25.36
CA GLY A 294 -3.51 7.92 24.88
C GLY A 294 -4.02 8.87 23.78
N PRO A 295 -3.16 9.76 23.28
CA PRO A 295 -3.53 10.70 22.22
C PRO A 295 -4.09 9.99 20.99
N GLY A 296 -5.32 10.33 20.58
CA GLY A 296 -5.98 9.76 19.41
C GLY A 296 -6.41 8.29 19.56
N VAL A 297 -6.34 7.71 20.74
CA VAL A 297 -6.73 6.32 21.02
C VAL A 297 -7.87 6.33 22.06
N GLY A 298 -8.98 5.69 21.73
CA GLY A 298 -10.11 5.53 22.64
C GLY A 298 -9.88 4.46 23.71
N GLY A 299 -10.88 4.25 24.58
CA GLY A 299 -10.83 3.24 25.63
C GLY A 299 -9.93 3.66 26.80
N GLY A 300 -9.61 2.71 27.65
CA GLY A 300 -8.67 2.84 28.74
C GLY A 300 -8.01 1.49 29.01
N PRO A 301 -6.75 1.44 29.48
CA PRO A 301 -6.07 0.17 29.67
C PRO A 301 -6.75 -0.64 30.78
N GLU A 302 -7.12 -1.90 30.47
CA GLU A 302 -7.64 -2.89 31.39
C GLU A 302 -6.70 -4.10 31.47
N THR A 303 -6.90 -4.96 32.48
CA THR A 303 -6.00 -6.09 32.72
C THR A 303 -6.22 -7.17 31.67
N LYS A 304 -5.16 -7.48 30.88
CA LYS A 304 -5.14 -8.48 29.82
C LYS A 304 -5.80 -8.07 28.51
N ASP A 305 -6.15 -6.83 28.28
CA ASP A 305 -6.69 -6.38 26.99
C ASP A 305 -5.81 -6.78 25.81
N GLY A 306 -4.49 -6.76 26.00
CA GLY A 306 -3.55 -7.13 24.96
C GLY A 306 -3.55 -6.17 23.77
N PHE A 307 -3.70 -4.85 24.00
CA PHE A 307 -3.65 -3.85 22.95
C PHE A 307 -2.43 -4.03 22.06
N GLY A 308 -2.65 -4.19 20.77
CA GLY A 308 -1.61 -4.50 19.79
C GLY A 308 -1.41 -6.01 19.52
N ALA A 309 -2.31 -6.89 19.98
CA ALA A 309 -2.25 -8.33 19.66
C ALA A 309 -2.24 -8.59 18.15
N ALA A 310 -2.96 -7.78 17.38
CA ALA A 310 -2.92 -7.76 15.93
C ALA A 310 -2.69 -6.33 15.41
N LEU A 311 -1.90 -6.18 14.36
CA LEU A 311 -1.62 -4.91 13.70
C LEU A 311 -1.84 -5.02 12.19
N ALA A 312 -2.34 -3.95 11.58
CA ALA A 312 -2.32 -3.72 10.12
C ALA A 312 -2.07 -2.24 9.83
N SER A 313 -1.61 -1.92 8.61
CA SER A 313 -1.31 -0.53 8.23
C SER A 313 -1.92 -0.21 6.87
N VAL A 314 -2.57 0.96 6.77
CA VAL A 314 -3.15 1.50 5.54
C VAL A 314 -3.37 3.01 5.72
N ASP A 315 -3.31 3.80 4.67
CA ASP A 315 -3.83 5.17 4.67
C ASP A 315 -5.38 5.08 4.53
N PHE A 316 -6.07 4.95 5.67
CA PHE A 316 -7.50 4.62 5.70
C PHE A 316 -8.39 5.81 5.38
N ASN A 317 -7.93 7.02 5.66
CA ASN A 317 -8.67 8.25 5.37
C ASN A 317 -8.23 8.93 4.07
N ALA A 318 -7.22 8.38 3.39
CA ALA A 318 -6.63 8.87 2.12
C ALA A 318 -6.06 10.31 2.24
N ASP A 319 -5.42 10.62 3.38
CA ASP A 319 -4.79 11.93 3.63
C ASP A 319 -3.27 11.94 3.36
N GLY A 320 -2.67 10.77 3.05
CA GLY A 320 -1.26 10.62 2.71
C GLY A 320 -0.37 10.15 3.85
N TYR A 321 -0.90 10.08 5.06
CA TYR A 321 -0.21 9.49 6.21
C TYR A 321 -0.67 8.04 6.37
N THR A 322 0.26 7.15 6.67
CA THR A 322 -0.13 5.78 7.02
C THR A 322 -0.84 5.78 8.36
N ASP A 323 -1.96 5.08 8.45
CA ASP A 323 -2.69 4.84 9.70
C ASP A 323 -2.38 3.45 10.22
N LEU A 324 -2.42 3.28 11.54
CA LEU A 324 -2.23 2.00 12.20
C LEU A 324 -3.58 1.45 12.68
N VAL A 325 -3.92 0.24 12.24
CA VAL A 325 -5.08 -0.51 12.72
C VAL A 325 -4.59 -1.45 13.82
N VAL A 326 -5.19 -1.33 15.00
CA VAL A 326 -4.78 -2.05 16.22
C VAL A 326 -5.94 -2.91 16.71
N GLY A 327 -5.71 -4.21 16.85
CA GLY A 327 -6.61 -5.16 17.49
C GLY A 327 -6.35 -5.27 18.99
N THR A 328 -7.43 -5.32 19.76
CA THR A 328 -7.47 -5.53 21.21
C THR A 328 -8.52 -6.60 21.49
N PRO A 329 -8.21 -7.88 21.19
CA PRO A 329 -9.24 -8.93 21.18
C PRO A 329 -9.83 -9.24 22.57
N ASN A 330 -9.12 -8.96 23.64
CA ASN A 330 -9.62 -9.22 24.99
C ASN A 330 -10.20 -7.97 25.69
N GLU A 331 -10.53 -6.93 24.93
CA GLU A 331 -11.22 -5.74 25.45
C GLU A 331 -12.60 -6.08 25.97
N ASP A 332 -12.92 -5.60 27.18
CA ASP A 332 -14.23 -5.71 27.76
C ASP A 332 -15.16 -4.58 27.24
N ILE A 333 -16.27 -4.92 26.61
CA ILE A 333 -17.26 -3.91 26.19
C ILE A 333 -18.36 -3.77 27.24
N GLY A 334 -18.18 -2.80 28.13
CA GLY A 334 -19.06 -2.59 29.28
C GLY A 334 -18.97 -3.72 30.32
N THR A 335 -19.89 -4.68 30.26
CA THR A 335 -19.88 -5.87 31.14
C THR A 335 -19.66 -7.18 30.38
N VAL A 336 -19.40 -7.07 29.09
CA VAL A 336 -19.18 -8.23 28.21
C VAL A 336 -17.68 -8.45 28.11
N ALA A 337 -17.20 -9.54 28.70
CA ALA A 337 -15.77 -9.82 28.79
C ALA A 337 -15.21 -10.35 27.46
N ASP A 338 -13.99 -9.89 27.14
CA ASP A 338 -13.24 -10.35 25.96
C ASP A 338 -14.03 -10.19 24.63
N ALA A 339 -14.94 -9.21 24.52
CA ALA A 339 -15.71 -8.98 23.29
C ALA A 339 -14.84 -8.45 22.15
N GLY A 340 -13.80 -7.71 22.52
CA GLY A 340 -12.80 -7.20 21.58
C GLY A 340 -13.12 -5.84 20.95
N LEU A 341 -12.05 -5.17 20.53
CA LEU A 341 -12.08 -3.83 19.96
C LEU A 341 -11.03 -3.71 18.85
N VAL A 342 -11.35 -2.98 17.77
CA VAL A 342 -10.38 -2.55 16.76
C VAL A 342 -10.34 -1.04 16.71
N GLN A 343 -9.13 -0.48 16.68
CA GLN A 343 -8.94 0.96 16.59
C GLN A 343 -8.07 1.33 15.38
N VAL A 344 -8.50 2.35 14.63
CA VAL A 344 -7.67 3.04 13.65
C VAL A 344 -7.05 4.26 14.31
N VAL A 345 -5.75 4.24 14.46
CA VAL A 345 -4.94 5.35 14.99
C VAL A 345 -4.35 6.08 13.78
N TYR A 346 -4.80 7.34 13.58
CA TYR A 346 -4.44 8.08 12.38
C TYR A 346 -3.03 8.66 12.43
N GLY A 347 -2.33 8.57 11.28
CA GLY A 347 -1.09 9.26 11.02
C GLY A 347 -1.26 10.79 10.96
N SER A 348 -0.17 11.52 11.15
CA SER A 348 -0.15 12.98 11.04
C SER A 348 1.29 13.49 11.00
N PRO A 349 1.56 14.75 10.58
CA PRO A 349 2.91 15.33 10.63
C PRO A 349 3.57 15.28 12.01
N ALA A 350 2.78 15.14 13.08
CA ALA A 350 3.27 15.00 14.46
C ALA A 350 3.47 13.54 14.89
N GLY A 351 3.16 12.58 14.03
CA GLY A 351 3.18 11.13 14.25
C GLY A 351 1.80 10.56 14.56
N LEU A 352 1.75 9.26 14.85
CA LEU A 352 0.51 8.51 15.10
C LEU A 352 -0.28 9.08 16.30
N GLY A 353 -1.61 9.16 16.13
CA GLY A 353 -2.58 9.56 17.17
C GLY A 353 -2.54 11.04 17.54
N LYS A 354 -1.67 11.85 16.94
CA LYS A 354 -1.47 13.27 17.36
C LYS A 354 -2.24 14.28 16.51
N GLY A 355 -2.79 13.87 15.39
CA GLY A 355 -3.49 14.78 14.45
C GLY A 355 -5.00 14.85 14.68
N ARG A 356 -5.63 13.74 14.93
CA ARG A 356 -7.09 13.61 15.12
C ARG A 356 -7.42 12.41 16.01
N ALA A 357 -8.65 12.39 16.53
CA ALA A 357 -9.15 11.24 17.27
C ALA A 357 -9.23 10.00 16.36
N GLY A 358 -8.88 8.84 16.89
CA GLY A 358 -9.01 7.55 16.22
C GLY A 358 -10.47 7.15 16.02
N THR A 359 -10.65 6.09 15.25
CA THR A 359 -11.98 5.47 15.02
C THR A 359 -11.96 4.08 15.67
N GLY A 360 -12.89 3.83 16.58
CA GLY A 360 -13.14 2.51 17.18
C GLY A 360 -14.17 1.72 16.39
N TYR A 361 -13.98 0.41 16.34
CA TYR A 361 -14.92 -0.58 15.79
C TYR A 361 -15.15 -1.63 16.85
N GLU A 362 -16.38 -1.71 17.31
CA GLU A 362 -16.91 -2.69 18.26
C GLU A 362 -18.28 -3.17 17.81
N GLN A 363 -18.69 -4.35 18.20
CA GLN A 363 -20.04 -4.85 17.95
C GLN A 363 -21.06 -4.06 18.76
N GLY A 364 -22.24 -3.82 18.21
CA GLY A 364 -23.28 -2.94 18.78
C GLY A 364 -23.05 -1.45 18.54
N SER A 365 -21.98 -1.05 17.82
CA SER A 365 -21.62 0.35 17.60
C SER A 365 -21.21 0.61 16.13
N GLY A 366 -21.14 1.89 15.74
CA GLY A 366 -20.70 2.30 14.41
C GLY A 366 -21.77 2.21 13.33
N THR A 367 -21.49 1.53 12.20
CA THR A 367 -22.38 1.45 11.04
C THR A 367 -22.39 0.06 10.42
N GLY A 368 -23.43 -0.27 9.65
CA GLY A 368 -23.54 -1.52 8.92
C GLY A 368 -23.69 -2.74 9.84
N ALA A 369 -22.96 -3.81 9.52
CA ALA A 369 -23.05 -5.07 10.27
C ALA A 369 -22.53 -4.97 11.71
N LEU A 370 -21.48 -4.20 11.96
CA LEU A 370 -20.97 -3.96 13.31
C LEU A 370 -22.03 -3.34 14.24
N LEU A 371 -22.82 -2.36 13.74
CA LEU A 371 -23.90 -1.76 14.53
C LEU A 371 -25.00 -2.77 14.87
N SER A 372 -25.26 -3.74 14.01
CA SER A 372 -26.34 -4.73 14.19
C SER A 372 -25.89 -6.02 14.88
N ALA A 373 -24.58 -6.26 14.99
CA ALA A 373 -24.03 -7.35 15.78
C ALA A 373 -24.17 -7.08 17.28
N ALA A 374 -24.36 -8.08 18.08
CA ALA A 374 -24.29 -7.94 19.53
C ALA A 374 -22.86 -8.28 19.99
N SER A 375 -22.32 -7.54 20.96
CA SER A 375 -21.11 -7.99 21.65
C SER A 375 -21.44 -9.14 22.57
N GLU A 376 -20.73 -10.25 22.43
CA GLU A 376 -20.86 -11.42 23.27
C GLU A 376 -19.52 -11.74 23.96
N THR A 377 -19.57 -12.53 25.02
CA THR A 377 -18.37 -12.87 25.79
C THR A 377 -17.43 -13.73 24.95
N LYS A 378 -16.19 -13.28 24.73
CA LYS A 378 -15.15 -13.96 23.97
C LYS A 378 -15.36 -13.98 22.46
N ASP A 379 -16.06 -13.02 21.88
CA ASP A 379 -16.09 -12.83 20.43
C ASP A 379 -14.68 -12.56 19.84
N TYR A 380 -13.81 -11.96 20.66
CA TYR A 380 -12.44 -11.63 20.28
C TYR A 380 -12.35 -10.78 19.01
N LEU A 381 -13.22 -9.80 18.82
CA LEU A 381 -13.15 -8.91 17.67
C LEU A 381 -11.77 -8.23 17.60
N GLY A 382 -11.10 -8.36 16.44
CA GLY A 382 -9.74 -7.84 16.27
C GLY A 382 -8.64 -8.84 16.60
N PHE A 383 -8.98 -10.12 16.77
CA PHE A 383 -8.01 -11.22 16.90
C PHE A 383 -7.07 -11.31 15.71
N SER A 384 -7.59 -11.14 14.52
CA SER A 384 -6.82 -11.08 13.28
C SER A 384 -7.21 -9.84 12.46
N LEU A 385 -6.25 -9.26 11.74
CA LEU A 385 -6.41 -8.05 10.95
C LEU A 385 -5.70 -8.14 9.60
N ALA A 386 -6.40 -7.72 8.55
CA ALA A 386 -5.79 -7.38 7.27
C ALA A 386 -6.30 -6.02 6.81
N ALA A 387 -5.42 -5.17 6.28
CA ALA A 387 -5.79 -3.87 5.74
C ALA A 387 -4.99 -3.57 4.48
N GLY A 388 -5.55 -2.75 3.61
CA GLY A 388 -4.91 -2.36 2.35
C GLY A 388 -5.85 -1.56 1.47
N ASN A 389 -5.46 -1.38 0.22
CA ASN A 389 -6.29 -0.74 -0.78
C ASN A 389 -6.76 -1.75 -1.82
N THR A 390 -8.02 -1.65 -2.23
CA THR A 390 -8.55 -2.41 -3.39
C THR A 390 -7.83 -1.98 -4.68
N SER A 391 -8.01 -2.72 -5.76
CA SER A 391 -7.48 -2.34 -7.08
C SER A 391 -8.03 -0.99 -7.60
N ALA A 392 -9.16 -0.54 -7.05
CA ALA A 392 -9.73 0.79 -7.30
C ALA A 392 -9.13 1.89 -6.40
N GLY A 393 -8.26 1.54 -5.44
CA GLY A 393 -7.66 2.45 -4.47
C GLY A 393 -8.54 2.77 -3.27
N ASP A 394 -9.63 2.03 -3.03
CA ASP A 394 -10.46 2.20 -1.84
C ASP A 394 -9.81 1.47 -0.66
N PRO A 395 -9.56 2.14 0.48
CA PRO A 395 -9.03 1.49 1.66
C PRO A 395 -10.05 0.55 2.29
N TYR A 396 -9.58 -0.57 2.82
CA TYR A 396 -10.39 -1.56 3.53
C TYR A 396 -9.68 -2.08 4.78
N ILE A 397 -10.47 -2.61 5.72
CA ILE A 397 -10.03 -3.40 6.85
C ILE A 397 -10.87 -4.69 6.87
N LEU A 398 -10.21 -5.83 7.06
CA LEU A 398 -10.83 -7.11 7.33
C LEU A 398 -10.47 -7.51 8.75
N ILE A 399 -11.47 -7.79 9.57
CA ILE A 399 -11.38 -8.00 11.02
C ILE A 399 -11.93 -9.38 11.33
N GLY A 400 -11.17 -10.23 12.00
CA GLY A 400 -11.64 -11.51 12.50
C GLY A 400 -12.20 -11.40 13.92
N ALA A 401 -13.26 -12.16 14.19
CA ALA A 401 -13.90 -12.38 15.48
C ALA A 401 -14.17 -13.90 15.62
N PRO A 402 -13.13 -14.72 15.93
CA PRO A 402 -13.23 -16.17 15.84
C PRO A 402 -14.10 -16.80 16.91
N GLY A 403 -14.44 -16.10 17.98
CA GLY A 403 -15.29 -16.58 19.05
C GLY A 403 -16.75 -16.17 18.93
N GLU A 404 -17.16 -15.55 17.81
CA GLU A 404 -18.56 -15.15 17.58
C GLU A 404 -19.50 -16.36 17.57
N ASP A 405 -20.60 -16.28 18.34
CA ASP A 405 -21.68 -17.24 18.36
C ASP A 405 -22.69 -16.93 17.25
N LEU A 406 -22.85 -17.78 16.26
CA LEU A 406 -23.81 -17.55 15.17
C LEU A 406 -25.23 -17.98 15.51
N GLU A 407 -25.35 -19.08 16.25
CA GLU A 407 -26.61 -19.67 16.75
C GLU A 407 -26.32 -20.44 18.06
N PRO A 408 -27.30 -20.75 18.89
CA PRO A 408 -27.09 -21.52 20.14
C PRO A 408 -26.38 -22.86 19.97
N SER A 409 -26.37 -23.42 18.75
CA SER A 409 -25.68 -24.69 18.42
C SER A 409 -24.33 -24.47 17.76
N ALA A 410 -24.00 -23.24 17.36
CA ALA A 410 -22.79 -22.86 16.65
C ALA A 410 -21.97 -21.83 17.48
N VAL A 411 -21.65 -22.26 18.73
CA VAL A 411 -20.84 -21.48 19.68
C VAL A 411 -19.40 -21.43 19.17
N ASP A 412 -18.76 -20.28 19.25
CA ASP A 412 -17.40 -20.03 18.70
C ASP A 412 -17.26 -20.44 17.20
N ALA A 413 -18.36 -20.39 16.42
CA ALA A 413 -18.29 -20.66 14.97
C ALA A 413 -17.50 -19.59 14.22
N GLY A 414 -17.51 -18.38 14.74
CA GLY A 414 -16.69 -17.27 14.27
C GLY A 414 -17.30 -16.45 13.14
N ASN A 415 -16.76 -15.23 13.01
CA ASN A 415 -17.21 -14.22 12.04
C ASN A 415 -16.02 -13.40 11.55
N ALA A 416 -16.18 -12.75 10.40
CA ALA A 416 -15.27 -11.71 9.94
C ALA A 416 -16.06 -10.47 9.52
N PHE A 417 -15.52 -9.28 9.81
CA PHE A 417 -16.13 -8.02 9.40
C PHE A 417 -15.26 -7.35 8.34
N TYR A 418 -15.85 -7.03 7.20
CA TYR A 418 -15.20 -6.27 6.13
C TYR A 418 -15.68 -4.83 6.18
N VAL A 419 -14.75 -3.90 6.47
CA VAL A 419 -15.00 -2.45 6.56
C VAL A 419 -14.43 -1.75 5.35
N ARG A 420 -15.25 -0.98 4.63
CA ARG A 420 -14.84 -0.15 3.50
C ARG A 420 -15.67 1.13 3.44
N GLY A 421 -15.00 2.29 3.50
CA GLY A 421 -15.67 3.59 3.59
C GLY A 421 -16.47 3.70 4.90
N SER A 422 -17.79 3.99 4.78
CA SER A 422 -18.71 4.11 5.92
C SER A 422 -19.52 2.84 6.19
N THR A 423 -19.18 1.70 5.56
CA THR A 423 -19.99 0.47 5.62
C THR A 423 -19.14 -0.66 6.19
N SER A 424 -19.75 -1.47 7.07
CA SER A 424 -19.24 -2.77 7.47
C SER A 424 -20.22 -3.88 7.04
N VAL A 425 -19.68 -5.04 6.68
CA VAL A 425 -20.45 -6.24 6.35
C VAL A 425 -19.91 -7.45 7.12
N SER A 426 -20.79 -8.32 7.58
CA SER A 426 -20.46 -9.58 8.27
C SER A 426 -20.33 -10.70 7.25
N ILE A 427 -19.32 -11.54 7.42
CA ILE A 427 -19.01 -12.70 6.57
C ILE A 427 -18.82 -13.90 7.50
N ASN A 428 -19.64 -14.92 7.35
CA ASN A 428 -19.54 -16.17 8.12
C ASN A 428 -20.22 -17.32 7.37
N GLN A 429 -20.04 -18.55 7.82
CA GLN A 429 -20.61 -19.76 7.21
C GLN A 429 -22.14 -19.86 7.29
N GLY A 430 -22.80 -19.08 8.16
CA GLY A 430 -24.26 -18.95 8.18
C GLY A 430 -24.85 -18.11 7.04
N LYS A 431 -24.03 -17.62 6.08
CA LYS A 431 -24.49 -16.87 4.90
C LYS A 431 -24.63 -17.79 3.69
N ASP A 432 -25.75 -17.68 2.96
CA ASP A 432 -26.10 -18.55 1.82
C ASP A 432 -25.01 -18.69 0.73
N ASP A 433 -24.15 -17.69 0.56
CA ASP A 433 -23.12 -17.67 -0.48
C ASP A 433 -21.73 -18.12 0.03
N ILE A 434 -21.56 -18.33 1.33
CA ILE A 434 -20.31 -18.81 1.94
C ILE A 434 -20.37 -20.33 2.06
N GLY A 435 -19.30 -21.02 1.66
CA GLY A 435 -19.26 -22.47 1.73
C GLY A 435 -18.99 -22.98 3.15
N GLY A 436 -19.36 -24.22 3.42
CA GLY A 436 -19.35 -24.85 4.73
C GLY A 436 -20.69 -24.66 5.47
N GLU A 437 -20.82 -25.29 6.62
CA GLU A 437 -21.90 -25.05 7.57
C GLU A 437 -21.25 -24.52 8.86
N ALA A 438 -21.89 -23.60 9.56
CA ALA A 438 -21.37 -23.07 10.80
C ALA A 438 -21.51 -24.14 11.91
N GLU A 439 -20.40 -24.66 12.39
CA GLU A 439 -20.31 -25.63 13.47
C GLU A 439 -19.66 -25.02 14.72
N ALA A 440 -19.88 -25.63 15.86
CA ALA A 440 -19.30 -25.11 17.11
C ALA A 440 -17.80 -25.32 17.13
N GLY A 441 -17.07 -24.22 17.32
CA GLY A 441 -15.61 -24.21 17.44
C GLY A 441 -14.84 -24.06 16.14
N ASP A 442 -15.49 -23.85 14.98
CA ASP A 442 -14.83 -23.68 13.66
C ASP A 442 -13.87 -22.49 13.63
N GLN A 443 -14.20 -21.44 14.36
CA GLN A 443 -13.39 -20.22 14.46
C GLN A 443 -13.16 -19.52 13.11
N PHE A 444 -14.22 -19.36 12.31
CA PHE A 444 -14.17 -18.53 11.09
C PHE A 444 -13.63 -17.13 11.39
N GLY A 445 -12.60 -16.70 10.68
CA GLY A 445 -11.95 -15.41 10.96
C GLY A 445 -10.76 -15.51 11.93
N TYR A 446 -10.32 -16.71 12.31
CA TYR A 446 -9.11 -16.92 13.10
C TYR A 446 -7.88 -16.28 12.43
N SER A 447 -7.77 -16.42 11.13
CA SER A 447 -6.79 -15.74 10.30
C SER A 447 -7.46 -15.02 9.13
N VAL A 448 -6.92 -13.86 8.76
CA VAL A 448 -7.41 -13.10 7.62
C VAL A 448 -6.26 -12.57 6.78
N ALA A 449 -6.42 -12.55 5.46
CA ALA A 449 -5.46 -11.99 4.53
C ALA A 449 -6.14 -11.21 3.40
N GLY A 450 -5.43 -10.27 2.80
CA GLY A 450 -5.96 -9.51 1.68
C GLY A 450 -4.88 -8.99 0.74
N SER A 451 -5.27 -8.84 -0.51
CA SER A 451 -4.53 -8.17 -1.57
C SER A 451 -5.42 -7.11 -2.21
N PRO A 452 -4.96 -6.32 -3.17
CA PRO A 452 -5.84 -5.41 -3.90
C PRO A 452 -6.99 -6.09 -4.67
N ASN A 453 -6.92 -7.40 -4.91
CA ASN A 453 -7.87 -8.12 -5.75
C ASN A 453 -8.76 -9.09 -4.98
N HIS A 454 -8.22 -9.72 -3.94
CA HIS A 454 -8.87 -10.81 -3.22
C HIS A 454 -8.68 -10.70 -1.71
N LEU A 455 -9.58 -11.37 -0.97
CA LEU A 455 -9.52 -11.59 0.47
C LEU A 455 -9.47 -13.10 0.74
N ALA A 456 -8.92 -13.50 1.88
CA ALA A 456 -8.99 -14.86 2.39
C ALA A 456 -9.27 -14.84 3.88
N ILE A 457 -10.08 -15.79 4.35
CA ILE A 457 -10.51 -15.97 5.74
C ILE A 457 -10.30 -17.42 6.10
N GLY A 458 -9.54 -17.70 7.16
CA GLY A 458 -9.22 -19.04 7.64
C GLY A 458 -10.21 -19.53 8.67
N ILE A 459 -10.39 -20.85 8.68
CA ILE A 459 -11.33 -21.61 9.52
C ILE A 459 -10.55 -22.85 10.04
N PRO A 460 -9.56 -22.66 10.95
CA PRO A 460 -8.60 -23.73 11.25
C PRO A 460 -9.21 -24.96 11.93
N ASN A 461 -10.32 -24.81 12.60
CA ASN A 461 -10.95 -25.93 13.32
C ASN A 461 -12.15 -26.53 12.55
N GLU A 462 -12.38 -26.14 11.29
CA GLU A 462 -13.38 -26.74 10.42
C GLU A 462 -13.24 -28.26 10.39
N ALA A 463 -14.32 -28.96 10.61
CA ALA A 463 -14.36 -30.41 10.49
C ALA A 463 -14.72 -30.84 9.06
N ILE A 464 -13.96 -31.74 8.46
CA ILE A 464 -14.29 -32.28 7.14
C ILE A 464 -14.89 -33.69 7.31
N GLY A 465 -16.20 -33.77 7.16
CA GLY A 465 -16.97 -34.98 7.42
C GLY A 465 -16.96 -35.34 8.91
N THR A 466 -16.18 -36.36 9.32
CA THR A 466 -16.04 -36.76 10.74
C THR A 466 -14.64 -36.53 11.30
N VAL A 467 -13.79 -35.89 10.55
CA VAL A 467 -12.40 -35.58 10.94
C VAL A 467 -12.34 -34.15 11.50
N ALA A 468 -12.08 -34.04 12.79
CA ALA A 468 -12.09 -32.75 13.49
C ALA A 468 -10.82 -31.95 13.25
N ASP A 469 -10.95 -30.61 13.30
CA ASP A 469 -9.84 -29.66 13.28
C ASP A 469 -8.92 -29.85 12.06
N THR A 470 -9.46 -30.25 10.92
CA THR A 470 -8.71 -30.40 9.67
C THR A 470 -8.39 -29.02 9.07
N GLY A 471 -9.33 -28.10 9.25
CA GLY A 471 -9.26 -26.73 8.79
C GLY A 471 -9.73 -26.49 7.36
N GLY A 472 -10.02 -25.23 7.10
CA GLY A 472 -10.50 -24.74 5.82
C GLY A 472 -10.23 -23.26 5.64
N LEU A 473 -10.60 -22.73 4.48
CA LEU A 473 -10.57 -21.29 4.21
C LEU A 473 -11.58 -20.86 3.15
N GLN A 474 -11.97 -19.60 3.21
CA GLN A 474 -12.82 -18.95 2.21
C GLN A 474 -12.05 -17.87 1.45
N ILE A 475 -12.07 -17.91 0.10
CA ILE A 475 -11.53 -16.85 -0.77
C ILE A 475 -12.67 -16.00 -1.32
N LEU A 476 -12.49 -14.66 -1.34
CA LEU A 476 -13.51 -13.71 -1.82
C LEU A 476 -12.85 -12.62 -2.68
N LYS A 477 -13.68 -11.90 -3.45
CA LYS A 477 -13.34 -10.63 -4.12
C LYS A 477 -13.89 -9.45 -3.32
N HIS A 478 -13.29 -8.27 -3.53
CA HIS A 478 -13.75 -7.02 -2.89
C HIS A 478 -15.10 -6.51 -3.40
N GLU A 479 -15.54 -6.93 -4.59
CA GLU A 479 -16.85 -6.55 -5.13
C GLU A 479 -17.95 -7.21 -4.30
N LEU A 480 -18.93 -6.39 -3.90
CA LEU A 480 -20.08 -6.90 -3.16
C LEU A 480 -21.07 -7.58 -4.12
N ASN A 481 -21.55 -8.76 -3.75
CA ASN A 481 -22.57 -9.50 -4.48
C ASN A 481 -24.00 -8.96 -4.21
N ALA A 482 -25.03 -9.64 -4.70
CA ALA A 482 -26.42 -9.27 -4.48
C ALA A 482 -26.83 -9.26 -3.00
N ASN A 483 -26.20 -10.09 -2.17
CA ASN A 483 -26.41 -10.17 -0.72
C ASN A 483 -25.58 -9.13 0.05
N LYS A 484 -24.86 -8.26 -0.66
CA LYS A 484 -24.02 -7.17 -0.14
C LYS A 484 -22.83 -7.65 0.72
N ILE A 485 -22.35 -8.86 0.49
CA ILE A 485 -21.10 -9.37 1.04
C ILE A 485 -20.02 -9.42 -0.06
N PRO A 486 -18.74 -9.39 0.28
CA PRO A 486 -17.64 -9.65 -0.67
C PRO A 486 -17.91 -10.94 -1.44
N THR A 487 -17.77 -10.89 -2.76
CA THR A 487 -18.20 -11.99 -3.63
C THR A 487 -17.36 -13.24 -3.39
N PRO A 488 -17.95 -14.37 -2.96
CA PRO A 488 -17.24 -15.62 -2.77
C PRO A 488 -16.62 -16.12 -4.08
N VAL A 489 -15.40 -16.63 -3.98
CA VAL A 489 -14.64 -17.25 -5.08
C VAL A 489 -14.62 -18.76 -4.90
N LYS A 490 -14.13 -19.23 -3.75
CA LYS A 490 -14.00 -20.65 -3.47
C LYS A 490 -13.76 -20.91 -1.98
N SER A 491 -14.40 -21.96 -1.44
CA SER A 491 -14.03 -22.60 -0.17
C SER A 491 -13.04 -23.72 -0.46
N LEU A 492 -12.04 -23.89 0.39
CA LEU A 492 -10.95 -24.87 0.21
C LEU A 492 -10.65 -25.57 1.54
N HIS A 493 -10.33 -26.84 1.45
CA HIS A 493 -9.72 -27.70 2.47
C HIS A 493 -8.77 -28.69 1.78
N GLN A 494 -8.01 -29.49 2.52
CA GLN A 494 -6.98 -30.35 1.91
C GLN A 494 -7.54 -31.48 1.03
N ASP A 495 -8.79 -31.94 1.23
CA ASP A 495 -9.44 -32.87 0.31
C ASP A 495 -10.04 -32.22 -0.95
N THR A 496 -9.85 -30.92 -1.15
CA THR A 496 -10.28 -30.25 -2.38
C THR A 496 -9.39 -30.68 -3.55
N ASP A 497 -9.99 -31.07 -4.66
CA ASP A 497 -9.26 -31.47 -5.87
C ASP A 497 -8.20 -30.45 -6.26
N GLY A 498 -6.94 -30.87 -6.35
CA GLY A 498 -5.79 -30.07 -6.72
C GLY A 498 -5.17 -29.26 -5.58
N ILE A 499 -5.48 -29.61 -4.33
CA ILE A 499 -4.80 -29.17 -3.12
C ILE A 499 -4.05 -30.33 -2.52
N SER A 500 -2.77 -30.12 -2.17
CA SER A 500 -1.91 -31.15 -1.57
C SER A 500 -2.20 -31.35 -0.09
N GLY A 501 -1.92 -32.55 0.38
CA GLY A 501 -2.27 -33.04 1.70
C GLY A 501 -3.48 -33.96 1.65
N GLY A 502 -4.05 -34.25 2.76
CA GLY A 502 -5.31 -34.96 2.96
C GLY A 502 -5.81 -34.48 4.30
N SER A 503 -7.12 -34.30 4.46
CA SER A 503 -7.69 -33.81 5.72
C SER A 503 -7.45 -34.82 6.85
N GLU A 504 -6.50 -34.52 7.73
CA GLU A 504 -6.22 -35.28 8.95
C GLU A 504 -6.61 -34.49 10.20
N ALA A 505 -6.81 -35.15 11.30
CA ALA A 505 -7.25 -34.49 12.53
C ALA A 505 -6.13 -33.60 13.11
N ASN A 506 -6.48 -32.35 13.40
CA ASN A 506 -5.60 -31.29 13.91
C ASN A 506 -4.56 -30.75 12.91
N ASP A 507 -4.78 -30.88 11.61
CA ASP A 507 -3.90 -30.25 10.59
C ASP A 507 -3.97 -28.74 10.65
N LEU A 508 -5.12 -28.18 10.98
CA LEU A 508 -5.37 -26.75 11.12
C LEU A 508 -5.11 -25.99 9.81
N PHE A 509 -5.48 -26.53 8.66
CA PHE A 509 -5.34 -25.86 7.37
C PHE A 509 -6.04 -24.49 7.37
N GLY A 510 -5.33 -23.44 7.01
CA GLY A 510 -5.85 -22.06 7.09
C GLY A 510 -5.60 -21.35 8.42
N LYS A 511 -4.86 -21.96 9.38
CA LYS A 511 -4.50 -21.31 10.64
C LYS A 511 -3.66 -20.04 10.43
N ALA A 512 -2.81 -20.03 9.43
CA ALA A 512 -2.05 -18.88 9.02
C ALA A 512 -2.28 -18.56 7.54
N LEU A 513 -2.59 -17.31 7.22
CA LEU A 513 -2.84 -16.83 5.87
C LEU A 513 -2.04 -15.58 5.58
N SER A 514 -1.49 -15.49 4.37
CA SER A 514 -0.90 -14.25 3.86
C SER A 514 -1.09 -14.16 2.35
N MET A 515 -1.45 -12.97 1.84
CA MET A 515 -1.79 -12.77 0.44
C MET A 515 -1.09 -11.56 -0.17
N THR A 516 -0.63 -11.68 -1.41
CA THR A 516 -0.03 -10.57 -2.17
C THR A 516 -0.58 -10.52 -3.60
N SER A 517 -0.50 -9.35 -4.23
CA SER A 517 -0.84 -9.20 -5.65
C SER A 517 0.20 -9.86 -6.55
N TYR A 518 -0.25 -10.40 -7.68
CA TYR A 518 0.59 -11.05 -8.67
C TYR A 518 0.26 -10.59 -10.10
N ARG A 519 1.30 -10.27 -10.85
CA ARG A 519 1.23 -10.02 -12.30
C ARG A 519 1.99 -11.10 -13.04
N PRO A 520 1.31 -12.06 -13.69
CA PRO A 520 1.95 -13.07 -14.51
C PRO A 520 2.64 -12.47 -15.75
N SER A 521 3.62 -13.17 -16.29
CA SER A 521 4.22 -12.81 -17.59
C SER A 521 3.15 -12.76 -18.69
N GLY A 522 3.19 -11.71 -19.50
CA GLY A 522 2.20 -11.45 -20.55
C GLY A 522 0.89 -10.81 -20.10
N ALA A 523 0.62 -10.70 -18.78
CA ALA A 523 -0.55 -10.01 -18.28
C ALA A 523 -0.38 -8.48 -18.35
N ALA A 524 -1.45 -7.78 -18.73
CA ALA A 524 -1.45 -6.31 -18.79
C ALA A 524 -1.52 -5.67 -17.39
N THR A 525 -2.10 -6.36 -16.41
CA THR A 525 -2.34 -5.87 -15.04
C THR A 525 -1.96 -6.93 -14.01
N ASN A 526 -1.83 -6.51 -12.76
CA ASN A 526 -1.62 -7.35 -11.57
C ASN A 526 -2.97 -7.80 -10.96
N GLY A 527 -3.84 -8.39 -11.78
CA GLY A 527 -5.18 -8.83 -11.36
C GLY A 527 -5.21 -10.13 -10.54
N ASP A 528 -4.15 -10.92 -10.56
CA ASP A 528 -4.06 -12.17 -9.80
C ASP A 528 -3.52 -11.92 -8.39
N SER A 529 -3.69 -12.91 -7.53
CA SER A 529 -3.09 -12.95 -6.19
C SER A 529 -2.36 -14.26 -5.96
N ILE A 530 -1.36 -14.26 -5.07
CA ILE A 530 -0.79 -15.48 -4.47
C ILE A 530 -1.14 -15.47 -2.99
N LEU A 531 -1.66 -16.61 -2.51
CA LEU A 531 -2.03 -16.87 -1.13
C LEU A 531 -1.13 -17.98 -0.60
N ALA A 532 -0.48 -17.78 0.55
CA ALA A 532 0.14 -18.83 1.33
C ALA A 532 -0.80 -19.25 2.46
N VAL A 533 -0.91 -20.56 2.67
CA VAL A 533 -1.77 -21.20 3.65
C VAL A 533 -0.92 -22.13 4.51
N GLY A 534 -0.87 -21.86 5.81
CA GLY A 534 -0.18 -22.70 6.79
C GLY A 534 -1.11 -23.76 7.40
N SER A 535 -0.57 -24.95 7.56
CA SER A 535 -1.14 -26.10 8.28
C SER A 535 -0.12 -26.60 9.31
N PRO A 536 0.08 -25.88 10.42
CA PRO A 536 1.17 -26.19 11.37
C PRO A 536 0.95 -27.49 12.15
N GLY A 537 -0.27 -28.01 12.16
CA GLY A 537 -0.60 -29.29 12.81
C GLY A 537 -0.38 -30.52 11.93
N GLU A 538 -0.16 -30.33 10.62
CA GLU A 538 0.08 -31.40 9.65
C GLU A 538 1.15 -32.38 10.12
N GLY A 539 0.84 -33.67 10.02
CA GLY A 539 1.78 -34.75 10.32
C GLY A 539 2.56 -35.16 9.07
N ILE A 540 3.89 -35.22 9.15
CA ILE A 540 4.75 -35.65 8.03
C ILE A 540 5.23 -37.08 8.30
N GLU A 541 4.93 -38.00 7.40
CA GLU A 541 5.36 -39.40 7.53
C GLU A 541 6.78 -39.60 7.00
N ILE A 542 7.69 -40.06 7.88
CA ILE A 542 9.08 -40.35 7.58
C ILE A 542 9.40 -41.79 7.98
N GLU A 543 9.79 -42.62 7.00
CA GLU A 543 10.13 -44.03 7.22
C GLU A 543 9.07 -44.80 8.04
N GLY A 544 7.78 -44.49 7.86
CA GLY A 544 6.66 -45.12 8.59
C GLY A 544 6.44 -44.56 9.99
N VAL A 545 7.04 -43.40 10.34
CA VAL A 545 6.82 -42.69 11.59
C VAL A 545 6.19 -41.34 11.29
N ASN A 546 4.98 -41.09 11.80
CA ASN A 546 4.33 -39.80 11.68
C ASN A 546 5.00 -38.79 12.63
N LYS A 547 5.50 -37.66 12.07
CA LYS A 547 5.99 -36.49 12.78
C LYS A 547 4.83 -35.53 12.98
N ALA A 548 4.00 -35.77 13.97
CA ALA A 548 2.80 -34.98 14.26
C ALA A 548 3.14 -33.51 14.52
N GLY A 549 2.44 -32.60 13.88
CA GLY A 549 2.69 -31.16 14.01
C GLY A 549 4.04 -30.71 13.46
N ALA A 550 4.64 -31.44 12.51
CA ALA A 550 5.79 -30.96 11.77
C ALA A 550 5.45 -29.77 10.90
N GLY A 551 4.25 -29.79 10.31
CA GLY A 551 3.67 -28.66 9.60
C GLY A 551 3.95 -28.62 8.09
N ARG A 552 3.10 -27.84 7.40
CA ARG A 552 3.08 -27.72 5.94
C ARG A 552 2.64 -26.29 5.54
N VAL A 553 3.06 -25.84 4.37
CA VAL A 553 2.56 -24.62 3.71
C VAL A 553 2.20 -24.94 2.27
N VAL A 554 0.98 -24.59 1.88
CA VAL A 554 0.52 -24.65 0.49
C VAL A 554 0.45 -23.22 -0.07
N THR A 555 0.96 -23.00 -1.28
CA THR A 555 0.84 -21.72 -1.97
C THR A 555 -0.12 -21.82 -3.14
N LEU A 556 -1.05 -20.88 -3.25
CA LEU A 556 -2.14 -20.88 -4.21
C LEU A 556 -2.09 -19.63 -5.10
N ARG A 557 -2.31 -19.79 -6.39
CA ARG A 557 -2.63 -18.69 -7.29
C ARG A 557 -4.13 -18.54 -7.42
N VAL A 558 -4.62 -17.33 -7.20
CA VAL A 558 -6.01 -16.92 -7.45
C VAL A 558 -5.99 -15.97 -8.63
N THR A 559 -6.60 -16.35 -9.75
CA THR A 559 -6.64 -15.49 -10.94
C THR A 559 -7.68 -14.38 -10.80
N ALA A 560 -7.54 -13.30 -11.56
CA ALA A 560 -8.55 -12.23 -11.65
C ALA A 560 -9.96 -12.78 -11.97
N GLY A 561 -10.05 -13.87 -12.74
CA GLY A 561 -11.28 -14.56 -13.06
C GLY A 561 -11.86 -15.39 -11.91
N GLY A 562 -11.08 -15.66 -10.85
CA GLY A 562 -11.49 -16.48 -9.71
C GLY A 562 -11.10 -17.96 -9.83
N ALA A 563 -10.30 -18.38 -10.82
CA ALA A 563 -9.75 -19.73 -10.83
C ALA A 563 -8.64 -19.84 -9.77
N VAL A 564 -8.65 -20.93 -9.00
CA VAL A 564 -7.67 -21.23 -7.95
C VAL A 564 -6.88 -22.46 -8.36
N SER A 565 -5.55 -22.39 -8.23
CA SER A 565 -4.65 -23.51 -8.47
C SER A 565 -3.49 -23.48 -7.48
N GLU A 566 -3.06 -24.63 -7.02
CA GLU A 566 -1.84 -24.77 -6.23
C GLU A 566 -0.62 -24.41 -7.08
N LEU A 567 0.34 -23.74 -6.47
CA LEU A 567 1.66 -23.47 -7.04
C LEU A 567 2.69 -24.44 -6.47
N GLU A 568 2.78 -24.53 -5.17
CA GLU A 568 3.74 -25.38 -4.46
C GLU A 568 3.16 -25.89 -3.14
N ASP A 569 3.54 -27.14 -2.81
CA ASP A 569 3.44 -27.77 -1.50
C ASP A 569 4.82 -27.79 -0.85
N ILE A 570 4.97 -27.15 0.31
CA ILE A 570 6.25 -26.90 0.95
C ILE A 570 6.25 -27.50 2.36
N GLN A 571 7.22 -28.35 2.63
CA GLN A 571 7.48 -28.94 3.96
C GLN A 571 8.97 -29.37 4.05
N GLN A 572 9.48 -29.58 5.26
CA GLN A 572 10.93 -29.75 5.49
C GLN A 572 11.50 -31.08 4.95
N GLU A 573 10.70 -32.15 4.77
CA GLU A 573 11.16 -33.41 4.16
C GLU A 573 11.19 -33.40 2.63
N ARG A 574 10.79 -32.31 2.02
CA ARG A 574 10.94 -32.15 0.58
C ARG A 574 12.45 -32.14 0.23
N ALA A 575 12.86 -33.02 -0.70
CA ALA A 575 14.28 -33.31 -0.98
C ALA A 575 15.14 -32.10 -1.38
N ASP A 576 14.51 -31.02 -1.82
CA ASP A 576 15.16 -29.77 -2.24
C ASP A 576 15.05 -28.65 -1.19
N VAL A 577 14.40 -28.88 -0.03
CA VAL A 577 14.19 -27.90 1.05
C VAL A 577 15.17 -28.18 2.19
N THR A 578 15.78 -27.11 2.74
CA THR A 578 16.68 -27.22 3.89
C THR A 578 15.89 -27.47 5.17
N GLY A 579 16.40 -28.35 6.03
CA GLY A 579 15.80 -28.74 7.31
C GLY A 579 15.47 -30.23 7.35
N ALA A 580 14.85 -30.65 8.41
CA ALA A 580 14.28 -31.98 8.59
C ALA A 580 13.05 -31.85 9.47
N ALA A 581 11.94 -32.47 9.08
CA ALA A 581 10.72 -32.38 9.85
C ALA A 581 10.81 -33.13 11.18
N GLU A 582 10.63 -32.43 12.27
CA GLU A 582 10.53 -32.98 13.62
C GLU A 582 9.09 -32.83 14.15
N ALA A 583 8.71 -33.67 15.09
CA ALA A 583 7.40 -33.56 15.70
C ALA A 583 7.32 -32.27 16.53
N GLY A 584 6.33 -31.43 16.22
CA GLY A 584 6.09 -30.18 16.94
C GLY A 584 6.83 -28.95 16.40
N ASP A 585 7.53 -29.04 15.25
CA ASP A 585 8.20 -27.89 14.62
C ASP A 585 7.23 -26.80 14.25
N ARG A 586 6.02 -27.17 13.84
CA ARG A 586 4.95 -26.25 13.43
C ARG A 586 5.35 -25.37 12.25
N PHE A 587 5.97 -25.96 11.22
CA PHE A 587 6.24 -25.28 9.96
C PHE A 587 4.95 -24.68 9.38
N GLY A 588 4.93 -23.38 9.16
CA GLY A 588 3.71 -22.68 8.74
C GLY A 588 2.83 -22.14 9.86
N GLU A 589 3.28 -22.14 11.13
CA GLU A 589 2.57 -21.46 12.24
C GLU A 589 2.32 -19.98 11.92
N GLN A 590 3.26 -19.35 11.21
CA GLN A 590 3.10 -18.03 10.59
C GLN A 590 3.60 -18.09 9.16
N VAL A 591 2.89 -17.44 8.27
CA VAL A 591 3.31 -17.24 6.87
C VAL A 591 3.22 -15.77 6.51
N SER A 592 4.14 -15.28 5.70
CA SER A 592 4.09 -13.90 5.22
C SER A 592 4.62 -13.81 3.80
N VAL A 593 3.78 -13.34 2.88
CA VAL A 593 4.12 -13.18 1.45
C VAL A 593 4.20 -11.72 1.05
N VAL A 594 5.04 -11.41 0.08
CA VAL A 594 5.17 -10.07 -0.47
C VAL A 594 5.53 -10.10 -1.95
N SER A 595 4.99 -9.12 -2.69
CA SER A 595 5.59 -8.65 -3.93
C SER A 595 6.40 -7.39 -3.64
N THR A 596 7.72 -7.44 -3.81
CA THR A 596 8.60 -6.27 -3.64
C THR A 596 8.44 -5.26 -4.78
N ARG A 597 7.79 -5.67 -5.88
CA ARG A 597 7.49 -4.87 -7.07
C ARG A 597 6.06 -5.12 -7.54
N PRO A 598 5.02 -4.71 -6.78
CA PRO A 598 3.63 -5.15 -6.99
C PRO A 598 3.01 -4.72 -8.31
N ARG A 599 3.62 -3.76 -9.05
CA ARG A 599 3.15 -3.31 -10.37
C ARG A 599 3.97 -3.88 -11.53
N SER A 600 5.02 -4.62 -11.24
CA SER A 600 5.85 -5.31 -12.25
C SER A 600 5.39 -6.75 -12.46
N VAL A 601 5.84 -7.37 -13.55
CA VAL A 601 5.73 -8.84 -13.72
C VAL A 601 6.48 -9.49 -12.56
N GLY A 602 5.82 -10.42 -11.88
CA GLY A 602 6.42 -11.16 -10.76
C GLY A 602 7.56 -12.05 -11.24
N THR A 603 8.63 -12.11 -10.45
CA THR A 603 9.80 -12.96 -10.67
C THR A 603 10.13 -13.72 -9.38
N ASP A 604 11.03 -14.70 -9.48
CA ASP A 604 11.55 -15.47 -8.34
C ASP A 604 12.26 -14.62 -7.27
N THR A 605 12.76 -13.44 -7.63
CA THR A 605 13.40 -12.49 -6.70
C THR A 605 12.48 -11.40 -6.18
N THR A 606 11.29 -11.25 -6.73
CA THR A 606 10.34 -10.19 -6.35
C THR A 606 9.09 -10.70 -5.65
N LEU A 607 8.80 -11.99 -5.76
CA LEU A 607 7.69 -12.66 -5.07
C LEU A 607 8.26 -13.61 -4.02
N LEU A 608 8.14 -13.24 -2.75
CA LEU A 608 8.84 -13.86 -1.65
C LEU A 608 7.86 -14.36 -0.58
N LEU A 609 8.21 -15.48 0.04
CA LEU A 609 7.51 -16.10 1.17
C LEU A 609 8.47 -16.20 2.34
N ALA A 610 8.01 -15.91 3.54
CA ALA A 610 8.65 -16.28 4.80
C ALA A 610 7.71 -17.22 5.58
N VAL A 611 8.28 -18.24 6.18
CA VAL A 611 7.59 -19.27 6.97
C VAL A 611 8.22 -19.30 8.35
N GLY A 612 7.39 -19.20 9.38
CA GLY A 612 7.79 -19.34 10.77
C GLY A 612 7.71 -20.80 11.22
N ILE A 613 8.70 -21.22 11.99
CA ILE A 613 8.88 -22.60 12.51
C ILE A 613 9.22 -22.51 14.01
N PRO A 614 8.26 -22.08 14.85
CA PRO A 614 8.57 -21.73 16.25
C PRO A 614 8.94 -22.92 17.14
N GLY A 615 8.60 -24.15 16.76
CA GLY A 615 8.98 -25.36 17.50
C GLY A 615 10.32 -25.96 17.12
N GLU A 616 11.02 -25.38 16.14
CA GLU A 616 12.33 -25.86 15.67
C GLU A 616 13.39 -25.84 16.77
N ASN A 617 14.25 -26.86 16.77
CA ASN A 617 15.33 -27.02 17.73
C ASN A 617 16.70 -26.70 17.10
N GLU A 618 17.38 -25.65 17.55
CA GLU A 618 18.74 -25.36 17.10
C GLU A 618 19.79 -25.93 18.06
N GLY A 619 20.31 -27.09 17.71
CA GLY A 619 21.30 -27.82 18.51
C GLY A 619 20.72 -28.28 19.86
N THR A 620 21.08 -27.62 20.98
CA THR A 620 20.57 -27.93 22.32
C THR A 620 19.51 -26.94 22.79
N ALA A 621 19.19 -25.94 21.98
CA ALA A 621 18.16 -24.95 22.29
C ALA A 621 16.79 -25.46 21.80
N VAL A 622 16.04 -26.08 22.71
CA VAL A 622 14.71 -26.64 22.43
C VAL A 622 13.72 -25.51 22.20
N ASP A 623 12.87 -25.61 21.18
CA ASP A 623 11.89 -24.59 20.80
C ASP A 623 12.52 -23.19 20.62
N SER A 624 13.76 -23.13 20.13
CA SER A 624 14.38 -21.83 19.80
C SER A 624 13.71 -21.16 18.61
N GLY A 625 13.15 -21.99 17.73
CA GLY A 625 12.48 -21.59 16.51
C GLY A 625 13.42 -21.17 15.38
N ALA A 626 12.85 -21.10 14.19
CA ALA A 626 13.51 -20.66 12.95
C ALA A 626 12.53 -19.88 12.05
N VAL A 627 13.10 -19.17 11.06
CA VAL A 627 12.36 -18.64 9.93
C VAL A 627 13.00 -19.16 8.65
N GLN A 628 12.21 -19.64 7.72
CA GLN A 628 12.70 -20.04 6.40
C GLN A 628 12.05 -19.19 5.31
N THR A 629 12.84 -18.77 4.31
CA THR A 629 12.34 -17.93 3.21
C THR A 629 12.45 -18.66 1.89
N PHE A 630 11.50 -18.39 0.99
CA PHE A 630 11.38 -19.01 -0.32
C PHE A 630 11.02 -17.99 -1.39
N SER A 631 11.26 -18.33 -2.66
CA SER A 631 10.54 -17.71 -3.76
C SER A 631 9.14 -18.33 -3.89
N LEU A 632 8.15 -17.50 -4.23
CA LEU A 632 6.80 -17.98 -4.58
C LEU A 632 6.72 -18.52 -6.02
N LEU A 633 7.79 -18.42 -6.80
CA LEU A 633 7.87 -18.90 -8.17
C LEU A 633 9.09 -19.82 -8.36
N GLY A 634 8.87 -20.98 -8.95
CA GLY A 634 9.90 -22.01 -9.14
C GLY A 634 10.01 -22.96 -7.95
N ALA A 635 10.91 -23.93 -8.03
CA ALA A 635 11.09 -24.94 -6.98
C ALA A 635 11.57 -24.31 -5.67
N PRO A 636 10.90 -24.54 -4.54
CA PRO A 636 11.16 -23.87 -3.27
C PRO A 636 12.62 -23.98 -2.80
N GLY A 637 13.19 -25.16 -2.83
CA GLY A 637 14.54 -25.42 -2.33
C GLY A 637 15.68 -24.83 -3.17
N LEU A 638 15.41 -24.25 -4.35
CA LEU A 638 16.43 -23.54 -5.12
C LEU A 638 16.82 -22.18 -4.49
N THR A 639 15.92 -21.61 -3.70
CA THR A 639 16.06 -20.24 -3.19
C THR A 639 15.85 -20.17 -1.68
N ASP A 640 15.58 -21.28 -1.02
CA ASP A 640 15.33 -21.29 0.42
C ASP A 640 16.53 -20.77 1.23
N ARG A 641 16.25 -20.10 2.33
CA ARG A 641 17.25 -19.60 3.28
C ARG A 641 16.75 -19.80 4.69
N TRP A 642 17.62 -20.44 5.48
CA TRP A 642 17.43 -20.69 6.90
C TRP A 642 17.90 -19.49 7.72
N ILE A 643 17.06 -18.96 8.59
CA ILE A 643 17.32 -17.75 9.37
C ILE A 643 17.16 -18.08 10.85
N VAL A 644 18.28 -18.06 11.56
CA VAL A 644 18.37 -18.22 13.01
C VAL A 644 19.39 -17.25 13.59
N PRO A 645 19.40 -16.99 14.90
CA PRO A 645 20.43 -16.18 15.54
C PRO A 645 21.84 -16.81 15.35
N GLY A 646 22.84 -15.99 15.01
CA GLY A 646 24.23 -16.41 14.84
C GLY A 646 24.60 -17.06 13.51
N ALA A 647 23.63 -17.38 12.64
CA ALA A 647 23.90 -17.89 11.28
C ALA A 647 24.26 -16.76 10.30
N ALA A 648 24.62 -17.12 9.06
CA ALA A 648 24.89 -16.16 7.97
C ALA A 648 24.24 -16.66 6.65
N PRO A 649 23.18 -15.99 6.11
CA PRO A 649 22.50 -14.85 6.72
C PRO A 649 21.73 -15.24 7.98
N GLY A 650 21.62 -14.35 8.94
CA GLY A 650 20.96 -14.64 10.20
C GLY A 650 20.73 -13.42 11.06
N LEU A 651 20.21 -13.67 12.25
CA LEU A 651 19.92 -12.62 13.23
C LEU A 651 21.11 -12.47 14.20
N PRO A 652 21.25 -11.30 14.86
CA PRO A 652 22.21 -11.12 15.94
C PRO A 652 21.90 -12.06 17.11
N GLY A 653 22.92 -12.53 17.81
CA GLY A 653 22.78 -13.33 19.02
C GLY A 653 23.12 -14.81 18.81
N VAL A 654 22.56 -15.65 19.66
CA VAL A 654 22.64 -17.11 19.62
C VAL A 654 21.26 -17.68 19.93
N PRO A 655 20.91 -18.86 19.40
CA PRO A 655 19.61 -19.47 19.69
C PRO A 655 19.41 -19.72 21.20
N GLY A 656 18.26 -19.36 21.72
CA GLY A 656 17.87 -19.58 23.12
C GLY A 656 16.64 -20.50 23.22
N ALA A 657 16.64 -21.39 24.21
CA ALA A 657 15.52 -22.30 24.40
C ALA A 657 14.22 -21.55 24.74
N GLY A 658 13.13 -21.91 24.06
CA GLY A 658 11.80 -21.31 24.25
C GLY A 658 11.64 -19.89 23.65
N GLU A 659 12.57 -19.44 22.80
CA GLU A 659 12.47 -18.12 22.14
C GLU A 659 11.39 -18.09 21.05
N LEU A 660 11.02 -19.25 20.51
CA LEU A 660 9.95 -19.43 19.52
C LEU A 660 10.08 -18.49 18.32
N LEU A 661 11.31 -18.34 17.78
CA LEU A 661 11.55 -17.54 16.58
C LEU A 661 10.63 -18.01 15.44
N GLY A 662 10.04 -17.08 14.72
CA GLY A 662 9.04 -17.39 13.68
C GLY A 662 7.58 -17.32 14.14
N SER A 663 7.32 -17.07 15.44
CA SER A 663 5.95 -16.82 15.93
C SER A 663 5.41 -15.43 15.56
N SER A 664 6.24 -14.53 15.08
CA SER A 664 5.86 -13.20 14.59
C SER A 664 6.71 -12.80 13.40
N ILE A 665 6.14 -12.78 12.19
CA ILE A 665 6.82 -12.39 10.96
C ILE A 665 5.92 -11.52 10.09
N THR A 666 6.52 -10.53 9.42
CA THR A 666 5.81 -9.68 8.45
C THR A 666 6.73 -9.31 7.29
N ALA A 667 6.34 -9.68 6.09
CA ALA A 667 7.02 -9.32 4.86
C ALA A 667 6.60 -7.93 4.37
N THR A 668 7.57 -7.08 4.11
CA THR A 668 7.37 -5.75 3.51
C THR A 668 8.12 -5.66 2.18
N GLY A 669 7.87 -4.63 1.40
CA GLY A 669 8.51 -4.47 0.09
C GLY A 669 10.04 -4.46 0.08
N THR A 670 10.70 -4.22 1.22
CA THR A 670 12.16 -4.12 1.32
C THR A 670 12.78 -4.98 2.40
N HIS A 671 12.02 -5.38 3.42
CA HIS A 671 12.51 -6.13 4.57
C HIS A 671 11.54 -7.23 4.99
N LEU A 672 12.08 -8.28 5.54
CA LEU A 672 11.37 -9.20 6.41
C LEU A 672 11.49 -8.71 7.85
N TYR A 673 10.37 -8.45 8.51
CA TYR A 673 10.29 -8.12 9.93
C TYR A 673 10.09 -9.42 10.71
N ILE A 674 10.92 -9.64 11.70
CA ILE A 674 10.92 -10.84 12.54
C ILE A 674 10.83 -10.41 13.99
N GLY A 675 9.73 -10.75 14.65
CA GLY A 675 9.53 -10.54 16.07
C GLY A 675 10.00 -11.74 16.87
N MET A 676 10.59 -11.46 18.02
CA MET A 676 11.00 -12.44 19.02
C MET A 676 10.38 -12.04 20.37
N PRO A 677 9.07 -12.20 20.56
CA PRO A 677 8.40 -11.75 21.79
C PRO A 677 8.85 -12.51 23.05
N ASN A 678 9.39 -13.72 22.88
CA ASN A 678 9.90 -14.55 23.96
C ASN A 678 11.44 -14.49 24.14
N GLY A 679 12.15 -13.71 23.31
CA GLY A 679 13.62 -13.60 23.34
C GLY A 679 14.14 -12.48 22.46
N PRO A 680 15.46 -12.20 22.47
CA PRO A 680 16.41 -12.61 23.49
C PRO A 680 16.15 -11.97 24.86
N GLY A 681 16.33 -12.71 25.92
CA GLY A 681 16.06 -12.24 27.28
C GLY A 681 14.55 -12.19 27.59
N THR A 682 14.16 -11.29 28.53
CA THR A 682 12.78 -11.30 29.10
C THR A 682 11.85 -10.25 28.51
N ARG A 683 12.28 -9.48 27.51
CA ARG A 683 11.52 -8.32 27.04
C ARG A 683 11.11 -8.41 25.57
N GLY A 684 11.71 -9.34 24.82
CA GLY A 684 11.51 -9.48 23.39
C GLY A 684 12.40 -8.56 22.54
N ALA A 685 12.40 -8.80 21.23
CA ALA A 685 13.09 -8.03 20.21
C ALA A 685 12.33 -8.02 18.89
N ALA A 686 12.68 -7.08 18.02
CA ALA A 686 12.24 -7.02 16.64
C ALA A 686 13.44 -6.80 15.71
N HIS A 687 13.51 -7.57 14.63
CA HIS A 687 14.60 -7.53 13.66
C HIS A 687 14.04 -7.22 12.27
N LEU A 688 14.72 -6.34 11.56
CA LEU A 688 14.41 -5.97 10.19
C LEU A 688 15.54 -6.49 9.29
N MET A 689 15.27 -7.58 8.59
CA MET A 689 16.22 -8.20 7.67
C MET A 689 15.96 -7.74 6.23
N PRO A 690 16.91 -7.06 5.55
CA PRO A 690 16.78 -6.71 4.15
C PRO A 690 16.64 -7.94 3.25
N TRP A 691 15.73 -7.92 2.30
CA TRP A 691 15.52 -9.01 1.34
C TRP A 691 16.76 -9.35 0.53
N SER A 692 17.68 -8.39 0.30
CA SER A 692 18.95 -8.66 -0.37
C SER A 692 19.79 -9.75 0.31
N ASN A 693 19.63 -9.91 1.63
CA ASN A 693 20.37 -10.91 2.41
C ASN A 693 19.94 -12.35 2.06
N VAL A 694 18.72 -12.53 1.60
CA VAL A 694 18.17 -13.86 1.29
C VAL A 694 17.91 -14.09 -0.20
N THR A 695 17.89 -13.04 -1.02
CA THR A 695 17.70 -13.16 -2.49
C THR A 695 19.00 -13.20 -3.31
N GLY A 696 20.15 -13.35 -2.64
CA GLY A 696 21.47 -13.41 -3.31
C GLY A 696 22.05 -12.04 -3.69
N GLY A 697 21.48 -10.95 -3.17
CA GLY A 697 22.03 -9.60 -3.30
C GLY A 697 23.16 -9.31 -2.30
N PRO A 698 23.68 -8.07 -2.26
CA PRO A 698 24.67 -7.67 -1.26
C PRO A 698 24.09 -7.80 0.14
N VAL A 699 24.86 -8.46 1.04
CA VAL A 699 24.48 -8.60 2.45
C VAL A 699 24.51 -7.23 3.12
N GLN A 700 23.42 -6.87 3.75
CA GLN A 700 23.23 -5.62 4.49
C GLN A 700 23.06 -5.92 5.99
N PRO A 701 23.40 -4.96 6.89
CA PRO A 701 23.15 -5.12 8.31
C PRO A 701 21.67 -5.34 8.63
N VAL A 702 21.38 -6.26 9.57
CA VAL A 702 20.06 -6.43 10.17
C VAL A 702 19.87 -5.32 11.20
N THR A 703 18.79 -4.57 11.10
CA THR A 703 18.40 -3.58 12.10
C THR A 703 17.66 -4.28 13.24
N SER A 704 18.03 -3.99 14.48
CA SER A 704 17.39 -4.60 15.66
C SER A 704 16.89 -3.54 16.62
N TYR A 705 15.66 -3.74 17.09
CA TYR A 705 15.04 -2.94 18.14
C TYR A 705 14.83 -3.80 19.38
N GLU A 706 15.25 -3.30 20.54
CA GLU A 706 15.11 -3.95 21.83
C GLU A 706 14.73 -2.92 22.89
N PRO A 707 13.84 -3.24 23.81
CA PRO A 707 13.57 -2.36 24.96
C PRO A 707 14.83 -2.00 25.75
N GLY A 708 15.06 -0.69 25.94
CA GLY A 708 16.26 -0.15 26.60
C GLY A 708 17.42 0.20 25.66
N LYS A 709 17.26 -0.01 24.34
CA LYS A 709 18.25 0.38 23.33
C LYS A 709 17.64 1.39 22.34
N GLY A 710 18.48 2.22 21.71
CA GLY A 710 18.05 3.13 20.64
C GLY A 710 16.95 4.12 21.02
N GLY A 711 16.86 4.53 22.28
CA GLY A 711 15.82 5.44 22.76
C GLY A 711 14.49 4.77 23.16
N LEU A 712 14.36 3.45 22.98
CA LEU A 712 13.20 2.69 23.43
C LEU A 712 13.21 2.56 24.97
N PRO A 713 12.05 2.71 25.67
CA PRO A 713 11.95 2.48 27.10
C PRO A 713 12.42 1.08 27.50
N ALA A 714 13.14 0.96 28.63
CA ALA A 714 13.71 -0.31 29.12
C ALA A 714 12.66 -1.19 29.85
N VAL A 715 11.41 -1.16 29.41
CA VAL A 715 10.28 -1.93 29.94
C VAL A 715 9.65 -2.73 28.80
N GLY A 716 9.03 -3.85 29.11
CA GLY A 716 8.38 -4.72 28.12
C GLY A 716 8.32 -6.17 28.61
N LYS A 717 7.49 -6.97 27.96
CA LYS A 717 7.32 -8.40 28.23
C LYS A 717 7.27 -9.26 26.96
N ALA A 718 6.68 -8.74 25.89
CA ALA A 718 6.51 -9.46 24.63
C ALA A 718 6.70 -8.51 23.44
N PHE A 719 7.71 -7.64 23.50
CA PHE A 719 8.06 -6.71 22.42
C PHE A 719 8.41 -7.47 21.15
N GLY A 720 7.76 -7.16 20.07
CA GLY A 720 7.84 -7.94 18.81
C GLY A 720 6.68 -8.92 18.63
N GLY A 721 5.63 -8.86 19.48
CA GLY A 721 4.44 -9.72 19.34
C GLY A 721 3.70 -9.53 18.01
N ALA A 722 3.66 -8.31 17.50
CA ALA A 722 3.25 -7.98 16.14
C ALA A 722 4.10 -6.81 15.63
N ILE A 723 4.32 -6.73 14.30
CA ILE A 723 5.18 -5.71 13.69
C ILE A 723 4.55 -5.23 12.36
N ARG A 724 4.56 -3.91 12.15
CA ARG A 724 4.15 -3.28 10.87
C ARG A 724 5.06 -2.13 10.50
#